data_acedb1c68c57eb3fe718c925c6c07d92
#
_entry.id   acedb1c68c57eb3fe718c925c6c07d92
#
_cell.length_a   1.000
_cell.length_b   1.000
_cell.length_c   1.000
_cell.angle_alpha   90.00
_cell.angle_beta   90.00
_cell.angle_gamma   90.00
#
_symmetry.space_group_name_H-M   'P 1'
#
loop_
_entity.id
_entity.type
_entity.pdbx_description
1 polymer ?
#
loop_
_entity_poly.entity_id
_entity_poly.type
_entity_poly.pdbx_seq_one_letter_code
_entity_poly.pdbx_strand_id
1 'polypeptide(L)'
;MKKQFKSLLLLVCLISMALPSWGQASTQGREFWVALTASRGPDHAQPSAAPNGFRPYIAVSAPKPCTIEISNPQTNWSLTRTISAANTWEEILTGTKATEIPLEQWYSKTNQPDSETRGYYHGLKVRVLEDVDVSVYSALWWSKSFDATNVLPIHALGSEYIVETYGPSTKDGVHQNVFTILATENCRVRITPSANTEGGHDAHTPFEVDLLEGEVYHVKSASDQDLNGSIVKALNDKKIAVYAGCILGNVPSDVADRDLLYEELFPLEYWGCDFVVARSKEKDANRIMIIAEKGTDVTIYGTYYENTSTTTTESTPYSFHLPAGEVYEFELSAGNAEGRWDSKRNGNLHGITVVDSAVYIHTECPCAVMSFDVGNGYIRKDNGSEEKSSRGAPSMTWVSPIQQMMQDVVFGVMGTTNTHDHFLNVIAKTVDCANVTLTNNKTNTALSLDFHPVDGKNTYSYARVRLDKTSGGVGSGNNPVYHLACPNGGFIASVYGNGTDESYAYTVGSSAIKRGVNVNNIPFDDGLHSDKKFCMGDTLRFDAQVGHDMITRVDWNFGDGITDYNSIAQTEHCYTVPRWYDVEADLYGHQICTDEADQPIGHVKFSFRVVRQDTVWVDPRKVCLEQEDWADTVRIKGQKYLDSLLTYGRMEVLNPDAPCTEPIQISLTTYGLETGHSSKVDEFDSAYVHGKWYFPQTLPPDGIVTWIVEGGNQYGCRLYDTCYVHIKTCLDMQIPNSGAHACQGDTVILPFIYKKGDIAEAHFIYNKDKVKIEPKKVSFDWYFELPTEKLKPDYYQATITVLDTICNRTLEFPIEFAIYYPSSIFKCKFNNVLAVYNKENNGGYEFTGYQWLLDGAPIPGATQSVYHLDTTFVIGQYYSVILTRSDGVILPSCAQMIEKVNNYVSESNKAPATKHLINQRLVIRKDEKDYNIYGQRMK
;
A
#
# COMPACT_ATOMS: atom_id res chain seq x y z
N MET A 1 -0.88 0.88 30.90
CA MET A 1 0.13 0.73 29.83
C MET A 1 -0.07 -0.49 28.93
N LYS A 2 -0.20 -1.75 29.40
CA LYS A 2 -0.38 -2.93 28.50
C LYS A 2 -1.71 -2.99 27.72
N LYS A 3 -2.80 -2.36 28.17
CA LYS A 3 -4.08 -2.30 27.43
C LYS A 3 -4.11 -1.21 26.37
N GLN A 4 -3.43 -0.10 26.58
CA GLN A 4 -3.34 0.99 25.58
C GLN A 4 -2.39 0.64 24.42
N PHE A 5 -1.35 -0.17 24.68
CA PHE A 5 -0.45 -0.64 23.62
C PHE A 5 -1.13 -1.65 22.68
N LYS A 6 -2.05 -2.49 23.20
CA LYS A 6 -2.84 -3.40 22.33
C LYS A 6 -3.87 -2.66 21.48
N SER A 7 -4.48 -1.59 21.98
CA SER A 7 -5.39 -0.77 21.17
C SER A 7 -4.68 0.05 20.11
N LEU A 8 -3.45 0.52 20.37
CA LEU A 8 -2.63 1.22 19.40
C LEU A 8 -2.10 0.26 18.32
N LEU A 9 -1.71 -0.95 18.69
CA LEU A 9 -1.30 -1.99 17.74
C LEU A 9 -2.48 -2.47 16.87
N LEU A 10 -3.69 -2.57 17.43
CA LEU A 10 -4.90 -2.91 16.66
C LEU A 10 -5.31 -1.77 15.71
N LEU A 11 -5.13 -0.50 16.12
CA LEU A 11 -5.39 0.66 15.27
C LEU A 11 -4.37 0.78 14.14
N VAL A 12 -3.09 0.49 14.39
CA VAL A 12 -2.04 0.45 13.36
C VAL A 12 -2.26 -0.74 12.41
N CYS A 13 -2.70 -1.91 12.89
CA CYS A 13 -3.08 -3.04 12.02
C CYS A 13 -4.38 -2.77 11.23
N LEU A 14 -5.34 -1.97 11.75
CA LEU A 14 -6.54 -1.59 11.00
C LEU A 14 -6.28 -0.46 9.99
N ILE A 15 -5.27 0.36 10.21
CA ILE A 15 -4.84 1.39 9.23
C ILE A 15 -3.99 0.75 8.12
N SER A 16 -3.26 -0.34 8.39
CA SER A 16 -2.54 -1.10 7.36
C SER A 16 -3.44 -1.97 6.47
N MET A 17 -4.71 -2.20 6.87
CA MET A 17 -5.71 -2.92 6.04
C MET A 17 -6.55 -2.01 5.12
N ALA A 18 -6.29 -0.71 5.09
CA ALA A 18 -7.00 0.26 4.26
C ALA A 18 -6.07 1.09 3.34
N LEU A 19 -4.91 0.54 3.01
CA LEU A 19 -4.19 1.05 1.86
C LEU A 19 -4.84 0.41 0.63
N PRO A 20 -5.46 1.17 -0.29
CA PRO A 20 -5.84 0.62 -1.57
C PRO A 20 -4.55 0.10 -2.22
N SER A 21 -4.59 -1.14 -2.72
CA SER A 21 -3.54 -1.67 -3.58
C SER A 21 -3.55 -0.80 -4.84
N TRP A 22 -2.66 0.14 -4.91
CA TRP A 22 -2.58 1.09 -6.01
C TRP A 22 -1.85 0.42 -7.17
N GLY A 23 -2.61 0.11 -8.19
CA GLY A 23 -2.33 -0.04 -9.59
C GLY A 23 -0.93 -0.53 -10.01
N GLN A 24 -0.62 -1.82 -9.81
CA GLN A 24 0.20 -2.54 -10.79
C GLN A 24 -0.68 -2.78 -12.01
N ALA A 25 -0.15 -2.58 -13.21
CA ALA A 25 -0.83 -3.01 -14.43
C ALA A 25 -1.08 -4.52 -14.28
N SER A 26 -2.34 -4.94 -14.35
CA SER A 26 -2.79 -6.30 -14.10
C SER A 26 -3.53 -6.78 -15.33
N THR A 27 -3.64 -8.10 -15.53
CA THR A 27 -4.60 -8.68 -16.45
C THR A 27 -6.05 -8.46 -16.00
N GLN A 28 -6.28 -7.80 -14.88
CA GLN A 28 -7.57 -7.27 -14.45
C GLN A 28 -7.74 -5.84 -14.95
N GLY A 29 -8.94 -5.47 -15.35
CA GLY A 29 -9.24 -4.14 -15.87
C GLY A 29 -10.70 -3.89 -16.11
N ARG A 30 -11.01 -2.85 -16.89
CA ARG A 30 -12.40 -2.40 -17.14
C ARG A 30 -12.79 -2.38 -18.61
N GLU A 31 -11.82 -2.47 -19.49
CA GLU A 31 -12.05 -2.46 -20.92
C GLU A 31 -11.15 -3.50 -21.61
N PHE A 32 -11.77 -4.35 -22.43
CA PHE A 32 -11.15 -5.50 -23.07
C PHE A 32 -11.64 -5.63 -24.49
N TRP A 33 -10.84 -6.29 -25.32
CA TRP A 33 -11.24 -6.67 -26.66
C TRP A 33 -11.04 -8.16 -26.85
N VAL A 34 -12.05 -8.84 -27.34
CA VAL A 34 -12.06 -10.28 -27.52
C VAL A 34 -12.16 -10.62 -29.00
N ALA A 35 -11.24 -11.41 -29.52
CA ALA A 35 -11.31 -11.97 -30.84
C ALA A 35 -11.12 -13.50 -30.82
N LEU A 36 -11.59 -14.18 -31.84
CA LEU A 36 -11.41 -15.60 -32.03
C LEU A 36 -10.37 -15.86 -33.11
N THR A 37 -9.58 -16.91 -32.95
CA THR A 37 -8.74 -17.42 -34.04
C THR A 37 -9.57 -18.18 -35.05
N ALA A 38 -9.08 -18.34 -36.27
CA ALA A 38 -9.67 -19.26 -37.23
C ALA A 38 -9.76 -20.67 -36.65
N SER A 39 -10.87 -21.33 -36.82
CA SER A 39 -11.13 -22.66 -36.25
C SER A 39 -11.74 -23.61 -37.27
N ARG A 40 -11.63 -24.89 -37.02
CA ARG A 40 -12.16 -25.94 -37.90
C ARG A 40 -13.65 -25.77 -38.23
N GLY A 41 -14.45 -25.31 -37.30
CA GLY A 41 -15.90 -25.14 -37.50
C GLY A 41 -16.28 -24.19 -38.61
N PRO A 42 -15.97 -22.88 -38.48
CA PRO A 42 -16.21 -21.87 -39.52
C PRO A 42 -15.40 -22.03 -40.80
N ASP A 43 -14.12 -22.40 -40.71
CA ASP A 43 -13.20 -22.36 -41.82
C ASP A 43 -13.18 -23.63 -42.69
N HIS A 44 -13.54 -24.79 -42.15
CA HIS A 44 -13.52 -26.06 -42.89
C HIS A 44 -14.90 -26.69 -43.10
N ALA A 45 -15.89 -26.41 -42.29
CA ALA A 45 -17.24 -26.85 -42.57
C ALA A 45 -17.78 -26.07 -43.78
N GLN A 46 -18.38 -26.78 -44.75
CA GLN A 46 -19.11 -26.12 -45.84
C GLN A 46 -19.92 -24.95 -45.29
N PRO A 47 -19.95 -23.75 -45.90
CA PRO A 47 -20.70 -22.61 -45.43
C PRO A 47 -22.18 -22.85 -45.18
N SER A 48 -22.72 -23.97 -45.72
CA SER A 48 -24.10 -24.45 -45.52
C SER A 48 -24.29 -25.23 -44.21
N ALA A 49 -23.21 -25.68 -43.55
CA ALA A 49 -23.26 -26.59 -42.38
C ALA A 49 -22.80 -25.96 -41.05
N ALA A 50 -22.23 -24.74 -41.06
CA ALA A 50 -22.05 -24.03 -39.78
C ALA A 50 -23.40 -23.39 -39.39
N PRO A 51 -23.87 -23.49 -38.18
CA PRO A 51 -23.04 -23.54 -36.94
C PRO A 51 -23.58 -24.52 -35.89
N ASN A 52 -24.02 -25.70 -36.25
CA ASN A 52 -24.45 -26.65 -35.23
C ASN A 52 -23.24 -27.09 -34.41
N GLY A 53 -22.94 -26.35 -33.35
CA GLY A 53 -21.94 -26.69 -32.38
C GLY A 53 -20.78 -25.67 -32.14
N PHE A 54 -20.63 -24.65 -32.99
CA PHE A 54 -19.67 -23.57 -32.74
C PHE A 54 -20.21 -22.62 -31.67
N ARG A 55 -19.59 -22.58 -30.51
CA ARG A 55 -20.09 -21.85 -29.32
C ARG A 55 -18.93 -21.17 -28.58
N PRO A 56 -18.39 -20.08 -29.13
CA PRO A 56 -17.51 -19.24 -28.36
C PRO A 56 -18.30 -18.60 -27.20
N TYR A 57 -17.62 -18.29 -26.11
CA TYR A 57 -18.21 -17.54 -25.01
C TYR A 57 -17.18 -16.70 -24.27
N ILE A 58 -17.68 -15.70 -23.55
CA ILE A 58 -16.89 -14.84 -22.66
C ILE A 58 -17.22 -15.24 -21.23
N ALA A 59 -16.21 -15.39 -20.39
CA ALA A 59 -16.38 -15.54 -18.97
C ALA A 59 -15.77 -14.33 -18.24
N VAL A 60 -16.49 -13.83 -17.24
CA VAL A 60 -16.08 -12.67 -16.46
C VAL A 60 -16.01 -13.05 -15.00
N SER A 61 -14.87 -12.79 -14.39
CA SER A 61 -14.67 -12.92 -12.96
C SER A 61 -14.69 -11.54 -12.31
N ALA A 62 -15.67 -11.29 -11.46
CA ALA A 62 -15.90 -10.02 -10.81
C ALA A 62 -15.67 -10.10 -9.28
N PRO A 63 -14.68 -9.40 -8.70
CA PRO A 63 -14.46 -9.38 -7.26
C PRO A 63 -15.53 -8.58 -6.51
N LYS A 64 -16.25 -7.70 -7.19
CA LYS A 64 -17.35 -6.88 -6.65
C LYS A 64 -18.52 -6.87 -7.62
N PRO A 65 -19.75 -6.55 -7.14
CA PRO A 65 -20.88 -6.33 -8.04
C PRO A 65 -20.56 -5.24 -9.06
N CYS A 66 -20.91 -5.51 -10.32
CA CYS A 66 -20.71 -4.57 -11.43
C CYS A 66 -21.66 -4.87 -12.60
N THR A 67 -21.70 -3.95 -13.55
CA THR A 67 -22.43 -4.09 -14.81
C THR A 67 -21.40 -4.10 -15.95
N ILE A 68 -21.46 -5.13 -16.80
CA ILE A 68 -20.65 -5.25 -17.99
C ILE A 68 -21.49 -4.98 -19.23
N GLU A 69 -20.90 -4.27 -20.18
CA GLU A 69 -21.40 -4.06 -21.52
C GLU A 69 -20.51 -4.81 -22.51
N ILE A 70 -21.11 -5.66 -23.33
CA ILE A 70 -20.43 -6.30 -24.47
C ILE A 70 -20.98 -5.67 -25.73
N SER A 71 -20.13 -5.18 -26.60
CA SER A 71 -20.55 -4.48 -27.82
C SER A 71 -19.74 -4.90 -29.03
N ASN A 72 -20.36 -4.78 -30.18
CA ASN A 72 -19.72 -4.91 -31.49
C ASN A 72 -19.87 -3.57 -32.24
N PRO A 73 -18.81 -2.74 -32.29
CA PRO A 73 -18.88 -1.44 -32.95
C PRO A 73 -19.21 -1.52 -34.44
N GLN A 74 -18.79 -2.59 -35.10
CA GLN A 74 -19.00 -2.76 -36.56
C GLN A 74 -20.45 -3.05 -36.93
N THR A 75 -21.21 -3.71 -36.05
CA THR A 75 -22.62 -4.04 -36.24
C THR A 75 -23.56 -3.15 -35.46
N ASN A 76 -23.00 -2.26 -34.61
CA ASN A 76 -23.75 -1.40 -33.70
C ASN A 76 -24.65 -2.19 -32.73
N TRP A 77 -24.19 -3.38 -32.30
CA TRP A 77 -24.87 -4.25 -31.36
C TRP A 77 -24.26 -4.13 -29.95
N SER A 78 -25.09 -4.25 -28.92
CA SER A 78 -24.61 -4.35 -27.54
C SER A 78 -25.51 -5.24 -26.68
N LEU A 79 -24.91 -5.79 -25.61
CA LEU A 79 -25.55 -6.59 -24.57
C LEU A 79 -25.05 -6.14 -23.21
N THR A 80 -25.97 -5.83 -22.29
CA THR A 80 -25.61 -5.48 -20.91
C THR A 80 -25.90 -6.63 -19.95
N ARG A 81 -24.99 -6.92 -19.02
CA ARG A 81 -25.11 -7.95 -17.98
C ARG A 81 -24.77 -7.37 -16.62
N THR A 82 -25.64 -7.58 -15.62
CA THR A 82 -25.39 -7.15 -14.24
C THR A 82 -24.96 -8.35 -13.41
N ILE A 83 -23.78 -8.26 -12.83
CA ILE A 83 -23.21 -9.19 -11.86
C ILE A 83 -23.57 -8.65 -10.48
N SER A 84 -24.50 -9.28 -9.78
CA SER A 84 -25.08 -8.75 -8.55
C SER A 84 -24.34 -9.15 -7.26
N ALA A 85 -23.43 -10.11 -7.34
CA ALA A 85 -22.69 -10.62 -6.18
C ALA A 85 -21.18 -10.47 -6.37
N ALA A 86 -20.46 -10.24 -5.27
CA ALA A 86 -19.00 -10.25 -5.26
C ALA A 86 -18.45 -11.66 -5.45
N ASN A 87 -17.21 -11.75 -5.93
CA ASN A 87 -16.48 -13.00 -6.16
C ASN A 87 -17.26 -13.99 -7.04
N THR A 88 -17.79 -13.50 -8.14
CA THR A 88 -18.66 -14.23 -9.05
C THR A 88 -17.95 -14.50 -10.38
N TRP A 89 -18.27 -15.67 -10.96
CA TRP A 89 -17.92 -16.07 -12.31
C TRP A 89 -19.20 -16.11 -13.15
N GLU A 90 -19.26 -15.33 -14.22
CA GLU A 90 -20.40 -15.25 -15.14
C GLU A 90 -19.97 -15.70 -16.54
N GLU A 91 -20.65 -16.70 -17.08
CA GLU A 91 -20.46 -17.18 -18.47
C GLU A 91 -21.51 -16.57 -19.38
N ILE A 92 -21.09 -15.84 -20.40
CA ILE A 92 -21.94 -15.18 -21.38
C ILE A 92 -21.81 -15.96 -22.69
N LEU A 93 -22.78 -16.80 -22.94
CA LEU A 93 -22.74 -17.80 -23.99
C LEU A 93 -23.13 -17.23 -25.36
N THR A 94 -22.73 -17.93 -26.40
CA THR A 94 -23.27 -17.74 -27.76
C THR A 94 -24.59 -18.48 -27.92
N GLY A 95 -25.63 -17.77 -28.39
CA GLY A 95 -26.94 -18.36 -28.59
C GLY A 95 -27.95 -17.38 -29.16
N THR A 96 -29.25 -17.73 -29.00
CA THR A 96 -30.38 -16.97 -29.56
C THR A 96 -31.21 -16.22 -28.53
N LYS A 97 -30.88 -16.38 -27.22
CA LYS A 97 -31.61 -15.67 -26.16
C LYS A 97 -31.15 -14.24 -26.08
N ALA A 98 -32.01 -13.35 -25.62
CA ALA A 98 -31.66 -11.94 -25.39
C ALA A 98 -30.51 -11.72 -24.35
N THR A 99 -30.17 -12.77 -23.60
CA THR A 99 -29.08 -12.79 -22.63
C THR A 99 -27.79 -13.45 -23.15
N GLU A 100 -27.76 -13.84 -24.41
CA GLU A 100 -26.65 -14.52 -25.07
C GLU A 100 -26.11 -13.65 -26.20
N ILE A 101 -24.87 -13.92 -26.62
CA ILE A 101 -24.24 -13.22 -27.75
C ILE A 101 -24.69 -13.93 -29.03
N PRO A 102 -25.40 -13.25 -29.95
CA PRO A 102 -25.74 -13.85 -31.22
C PRO A 102 -24.49 -14.27 -32.00
N LEU A 103 -24.55 -15.41 -32.68
CA LEU A 103 -23.36 -15.94 -33.40
C LEU A 103 -22.86 -14.98 -34.47
N GLU A 104 -23.75 -14.22 -35.12
CA GLU A 104 -23.41 -13.22 -36.11
C GLU A 104 -22.60 -12.03 -35.55
N GLN A 105 -22.52 -11.89 -34.24
CA GLN A 105 -21.66 -10.89 -33.62
C GLN A 105 -20.18 -11.35 -33.52
N TRP A 106 -19.97 -12.65 -33.60
CA TRP A 106 -18.63 -13.24 -33.62
C TRP A 106 -18.15 -13.48 -35.06
N TYR A 107 -19.06 -13.90 -35.93
CA TYR A 107 -18.72 -14.45 -37.24
C TYR A 107 -19.84 -14.24 -38.26
N SER A 108 -19.46 -13.77 -39.44
CA SER A 108 -20.33 -13.65 -40.62
C SER A 108 -19.81 -14.56 -41.74
N LYS A 109 -20.74 -15.10 -42.54
CA LYS A 109 -20.42 -15.92 -43.72
C LYS A 109 -19.87 -15.10 -44.91
N THR A 110 -19.94 -13.78 -44.86
CA THR A 110 -19.38 -12.93 -45.94
C THR A 110 -17.86 -12.92 -45.77
N ASN A 111 -17.14 -13.16 -46.88
CA ASN A 111 -15.70 -13.13 -46.85
C ASN A 111 -15.21 -11.72 -46.54
N GLN A 112 -14.22 -11.62 -45.69
CA GLN A 112 -13.48 -10.39 -45.47
C GLN A 112 -12.48 -10.21 -46.61
N PRO A 113 -12.46 -9.06 -47.31
CA PRO A 113 -11.69 -8.91 -48.56
C PRO A 113 -10.18 -9.15 -48.42
N ASP A 114 -9.60 -8.87 -47.28
CA ASP A 114 -8.15 -8.86 -47.09
C ASP A 114 -7.64 -9.79 -46.00
N SER A 115 -8.48 -10.70 -45.52
CA SER A 115 -8.13 -11.68 -44.46
C SER A 115 -7.98 -13.08 -45.02
N GLU A 116 -7.10 -13.88 -44.43
CA GLU A 116 -6.82 -15.25 -44.89
C GLU A 116 -7.86 -16.29 -44.35
N THR A 117 -9.09 -15.87 -44.07
CA THR A 117 -10.19 -16.76 -43.59
C THR A 117 -11.33 -16.85 -44.59
N ARG A 118 -12.15 -17.91 -44.48
CA ARG A 118 -13.36 -18.11 -45.31
C ARG A 118 -14.58 -17.34 -44.79
N GLY A 119 -14.47 -16.64 -43.70
CA GLY A 119 -15.53 -15.87 -43.08
C GLY A 119 -15.03 -14.59 -42.45
N TYR A 120 -15.94 -13.72 -42.14
CA TYR A 120 -15.65 -12.46 -41.48
C TYR A 120 -15.81 -12.63 -39.98
N TYR A 121 -14.73 -12.47 -39.21
CA TYR A 121 -14.71 -12.47 -37.76
C TYR A 121 -14.74 -11.02 -37.25
N HIS A 122 -15.37 -10.84 -36.11
CA HIS A 122 -15.53 -9.55 -35.45
C HIS A 122 -14.83 -9.54 -34.10
N GLY A 123 -14.26 -8.41 -33.72
CA GLY A 123 -13.86 -8.13 -32.37
C GLY A 123 -15.04 -7.69 -31.50
N LEU A 124 -15.11 -8.18 -30.25
CA LEU A 124 -16.09 -7.75 -29.27
C LEU A 124 -15.40 -6.93 -28.20
N LYS A 125 -15.99 -5.78 -27.87
CA LYS A 125 -15.55 -4.91 -26.80
C LYS A 125 -16.29 -5.25 -25.52
N VAL A 126 -15.59 -5.49 -24.42
CA VAL A 126 -16.14 -5.72 -23.09
C VAL A 126 -15.77 -4.54 -22.21
N ARG A 127 -16.74 -3.88 -21.60
CA ARG A 127 -16.54 -2.72 -20.74
C ARG A 127 -17.30 -2.87 -19.43
N VAL A 128 -16.62 -2.56 -18.31
CA VAL A 128 -17.22 -2.44 -16.98
C VAL A 128 -17.67 -1.00 -16.77
N LEU A 129 -18.94 -0.81 -16.36
CA LEU A 129 -19.52 0.53 -16.24
C LEU A 129 -19.22 1.21 -14.90
N GLU A 130 -18.88 0.43 -13.86
CA GLU A 130 -18.50 0.91 -12.55
C GLU A 130 -16.96 0.89 -12.36
N ASP A 131 -16.50 1.46 -11.27
CA ASP A 131 -15.07 1.48 -10.86
C ASP A 131 -14.65 0.14 -10.22
N VAL A 132 -14.72 -0.93 -11.01
CA VAL A 132 -14.40 -2.31 -10.60
C VAL A 132 -13.56 -2.97 -11.68
N ASP A 133 -12.36 -3.40 -11.31
CA ASP A 133 -11.52 -4.20 -12.19
C ASP A 133 -11.96 -5.66 -12.15
N VAL A 134 -12.11 -6.26 -13.32
CA VAL A 134 -12.53 -7.65 -13.52
C VAL A 134 -11.47 -8.41 -14.32
N SER A 135 -11.48 -9.74 -14.24
CA SER A 135 -10.76 -10.59 -15.20
C SER A 135 -11.71 -11.08 -16.26
N VAL A 136 -11.29 -11.05 -17.51
CA VAL A 136 -12.07 -11.57 -18.66
C VAL A 136 -11.33 -12.75 -19.26
N TYR A 137 -12.09 -13.78 -19.62
CA TYR A 137 -11.57 -14.97 -20.29
C TYR A 137 -12.43 -15.24 -21.53
N SER A 138 -11.80 -15.72 -22.58
CA SER A 138 -12.45 -16.16 -23.80
C SER A 138 -12.24 -17.65 -24.01
N ALA A 139 -13.29 -18.31 -24.44
CA ALA A 139 -13.23 -19.73 -24.74
C ALA A 139 -13.84 -20.02 -26.11
N LEU A 140 -13.20 -20.91 -26.85
CA LEU A 140 -13.62 -21.34 -28.15
C LEU A 140 -13.95 -22.84 -28.13
N TRP A 141 -15.24 -23.17 -28.25
CA TRP A 141 -15.69 -24.54 -28.23
C TRP A 141 -16.44 -24.91 -29.51
N TRP A 142 -16.05 -26.03 -30.10
CA TRP A 142 -16.74 -26.63 -31.27
C TRP A 142 -16.63 -28.14 -31.27
N SER A 143 -17.77 -28.84 -31.12
CA SER A 143 -17.86 -30.30 -31.15
C SER A 143 -17.01 -30.98 -30.06
N LYS A 144 -15.77 -31.38 -30.36
CA LYS A 144 -14.81 -32.03 -29.51
C LYS A 144 -13.45 -31.24 -29.46
N SER A 145 -13.52 -30.00 -29.77
CA SER A 145 -12.38 -29.08 -29.79
C SER A 145 -12.66 -27.94 -28.85
N PHE A 146 -11.74 -27.72 -27.92
CA PHE A 146 -11.94 -26.70 -26.89
C PHE A 146 -10.61 -26.17 -26.39
N ASP A 147 -10.46 -24.84 -26.36
CA ASP A 147 -9.38 -24.17 -25.62
C ASP A 147 -9.87 -22.81 -25.13
N ALA A 148 -9.10 -22.17 -24.22
CA ALA A 148 -9.48 -20.93 -23.56
C ALA A 148 -8.23 -20.09 -23.26
N THR A 149 -8.42 -18.77 -23.15
CA THR A 149 -7.36 -17.85 -22.82
C THR A 149 -7.82 -16.79 -21.82
N ASN A 150 -6.89 -16.21 -21.08
CA ASN A 150 -7.11 -14.97 -20.34
C ASN A 150 -7.03 -13.79 -21.30
N VAL A 151 -8.03 -12.91 -21.26
CA VAL A 151 -8.10 -11.73 -22.14
C VAL A 151 -7.45 -10.55 -21.47
N LEU A 152 -6.51 -9.91 -22.17
CA LEU A 152 -5.79 -8.76 -21.66
C LEU A 152 -6.64 -7.48 -21.71
N PRO A 153 -6.68 -6.69 -20.63
CA PRO A 153 -7.32 -5.38 -20.67
C PRO A 153 -6.53 -4.42 -21.57
N ILE A 154 -7.20 -3.40 -22.11
CA ILE A 154 -6.60 -2.46 -23.07
C ILE A 154 -5.31 -1.80 -22.58
N HIS A 155 -5.16 -1.61 -21.26
CA HIS A 155 -3.94 -1.05 -20.68
C HIS A 155 -2.77 -2.05 -20.72
N ALA A 156 -3.05 -3.35 -20.78
CA ALA A 156 -2.07 -4.42 -20.89
C ALA A 156 -1.74 -4.81 -22.35
N LEU A 157 -2.40 -4.25 -23.33
CA LEU A 157 -2.08 -4.44 -24.74
C LEU A 157 -0.90 -3.55 -25.16
N GLY A 158 -0.15 -4.00 -26.15
CA GLY A 158 0.99 -3.29 -26.74
C GLY A 158 0.85 -3.03 -28.22
N SER A 159 1.93 -2.54 -28.80
CA SER A 159 2.03 -2.26 -30.24
C SER A 159 2.87 -3.28 -31.01
N GLU A 160 3.66 -4.12 -30.33
CA GLU A 160 4.61 -5.05 -30.95
C GLU A 160 4.56 -6.43 -30.31
N TYR A 161 4.47 -7.48 -31.14
CA TYR A 161 4.33 -8.87 -30.74
C TYR A 161 5.22 -9.77 -31.62
N ILE A 162 5.74 -10.84 -31.04
CA ILE A 162 6.28 -11.97 -31.77
C ILE A 162 5.31 -13.14 -31.55
N VAL A 163 4.94 -13.78 -32.64
CA VAL A 163 3.91 -14.83 -32.66
C VAL A 163 4.48 -16.15 -32.15
N GLU A 164 3.72 -16.83 -31.32
CA GLU A 164 3.98 -18.16 -30.79
C GLU A 164 2.80 -19.06 -31.15
N THR A 165 3.08 -20.13 -31.87
CA THR A 165 2.12 -21.16 -32.29
C THR A 165 2.71 -22.55 -31.98
N TYR A 166 2.07 -23.62 -32.38
CA TYR A 166 2.63 -24.96 -32.31
C TYR A 166 2.59 -25.60 -33.69
N GLY A 167 3.75 -25.90 -34.24
CA GLY A 167 3.87 -26.42 -35.60
C GLY A 167 4.93 -27.49 -35.74
N PRO A 168 5.20 -27.98 -36.92
CA PRO A 168 4.66 -27.59 -38.23
C PRO A 168 3.21 -28.08 -38.47
N SER A 169 2.45 -27.34 -39.27
CA SER A 169 1.13 -27.74 -39.73
C SER A 169 1.23 -28.89 -40.76
N THR A 170 0.17 -29.68 -40.88
CA THR A 170 0.13 -30.76 -41.87
C THR A 170 -0.45 -30.26 -43.23
N LYS A 171 -0.18 -31.02 -44.30
CA LYS A 171 -0.63 -30.70 -45.68
C LYS A 171 -2.11 -30.78 -45.95
N ASP A 172 -2.92 -31.11 -44.96
CA ASP A 172 -4.38 -31.31 -45.15
C ASP A 172 -5.18 -29.99 -45.03
N GLY A 173 -4.53 -28.88 -44.73
CA GLY A 173 -5.15 -27.56 -44.53
C GLY A 173 -6.06 -27.48 -43.30
N VAL A 174 -6.00 -28.45 -42.39
CA VAL A 174 -6.79 -28.54 -41.15
C VAL A 174 -5.94 -28.19 -39.94
N HIS A 175 -4.61 -28.37 -40.03
CA HIS A 175 -3.66 -28.23 -38.95
C HIS A 175 -2.83 -26.95 -39.09
N GLN A 176 -3.40 -25.91 -39.73
CA GLN A 176 -2.68 -24.67 -39.98
C GLN A 176 -2.43 -23.90 -38.67
N ASN A 177 -1.23 -23.36 -38.54
CA ASN A 177 -0.99 -22.30 -37.57
C ASN A 177 -1.75 -21.04 -37.98
N VAL A 178 -2.22 -20.31 -37.00
CA VAL A 178 -2.98 -19.09 -37.21
C VAL A 178 -2.63 -18.07 -36.14
N PHE A 179 -2.54 -16.83 -36.52
CA PHE A 179 -2.62 -15.74 -35.60
C PHE A 179 -3.65 -14.70 -36.07
N THR A 180 -4.20 -13.98 -35.12
CA THR A 180 -5.33 -13.08 -35.31
C THR A 180 -4.98 -11.76 -34.69
N ILE A 181 -5.08 -10.69 -35.47
CA ILE A 181 -4.85 -9.31 -35.04
C ILE A 181 -6.19 -8.63 -34.88
N LEU A 182 -6.43 -8.00 -33.77
CA LEU A 182 -7.59 -7.17 -33.50
C LEU A 182 -7.16 -5.73 -33.22
N ALA A 183 -7.74 -4.79 -33.96
CA ALA A 183 -7.52 -3.36 -33.80
C ALA A 183 -8.41 -2.79 -32.69
N THR A 184 -7.81 -2.22 -31.65
CA THR A 184 -8.56 -1.55 -30.56
C THR A 184 -9.00 -0.14 -30.92
N GLU A 185 -8.38 0.43 -31.94
CA GLU A 185 -8.66 1.71 -32.58
C GLU A 185 -8.19 1.65 -34.03
N ASN A 186 -8.56 2.63 -34.85
CA ASN A 186 -8.11 2.66 -36.25
C ASN A 186 -6.57 2.71 -36.30
N CYS A 187 -5.96 1.72 -36.93
CA CYS A 187 -4.50 1.61 -36.99
C CYS A 187 -4.02 0.97 -38.30
N ARG A 188 -2.76 1.14 -38.60
CA ARG A 188 -2.05 0.39 -39.61
C ARG A 188 -1.09 -0.58 -38.96
N VAL A 189 -1.14 -1.84 -39.36
CA VAL A 189 -0.33 -2.92 -38.79
C VAL A 189 0.63 -3.43 -39.87
N ARG A 190 1.90 -3.53 -39.51
CA ARG A 190 2.93 -4.20 -40.32
C ARG A 190 3.09 -5.62 -39.81
N ILE A 191 3.04 -6.58 -40.72
CA ILE A 191 3.16 -8.00 -40.47
C ILE A 191 4.36 -8.54 -41.23
N THR A 192 5.26 -9.22 -40.52
CA THR A 192 6.42 -9.90 -41.14
C THR A 192 6.28 -11.39 -40.78
N PRO A 193 5.73 -12.21 -41.68
CA PRO A 193 5.53 -13.62 -41.42
C PRO A 193 6.88 -14.36 -41.44
N SER A 194 7.06 -15.31 -40.50
CA SER A 194 8.27 -16.16 -40.49
C SER A 194 8.26 -17.26 -41.53
N ALA A 195 7.08 -17.55 -42.08
CA ALA A 195 6.85 -18.58 -43.11
C ALA A 195 5.88 -18.04 -44.18
N ASN A 196 5.78 -18.78 -45.30
CA ASN A 196 4.78 -18.44 -46.32
C ASN A 196 3.36 -18.62 -45.77
N THR A 197 2.47 -17.68 -46.15
CA THR A 197 1.08 -17.70 -45.71
C THR A 197 0.11 -18.25 -46.74
N GLU A 198 -1.07 -18.72 -46.30
CA GLU A 198 -2.14 -19.13 -47.22
C GLU A 198 -2.61 -18.00 -48.12
N GLY A 199 -2.56 -16.74 -47.66
CA GLY A 199 -2.88 -15.54 -48.37
C GLY A 199 -1.86 -15.17 -49.45
N GLY A 200 -0.75 -15.91 -49.55
CA GLY A 200 0.28 -15.69 -50.59
C GLY A 200 1.35 -14.66 -50.24
N HIS A 201 1.51 -14.35 -48.95
CA HIS A 201 2.64 -13.52 -48.52
C HIS A 201 3.87 -14.41 -48.30
N ASP A 202 5.02 -13.94 -48.82
CA ASP A 202 6.28 -14.65 -48.70
C ASP A 202 6.90 -14.52 -47.28
N ALA A 203 7.56 -15.61 -46.82
CA ALA A 203 8.33 -15.61 -45.58
C ALA A 203 9.31 -14.43 -45.50
N HIS A 204 9.39 -13.80 -44.32
CA HIS A 204 10.28 -12.69 -44.01
C HIS A 204 10.08 -11.43 -44.86
N THR A 205 8.97 -11.35 -45.59
CA THR A 205 8.61 -10.18 -46.43
C THR A 205 7.51 -9.40 -45.74
N PRO A 206 7.76 -8.17 -45.23
CA PRO A 206 6.74 -7.42 -44.53
C PRO A 206 5.66 -6.90 -45.47
N PHE A 207 4.42 -6.92 -45.02
CA PHE A 207 3.28 -6.28 -45.63
C PHE A 207 2.46 -5.49 -44.58
N GLU A 208 1.62 -4.56 -45.07
CA GLU A 208 0.84 -3.71 -44.17
C GLU A 208 -0.65 -3.84 -44.45
N VAL A 209 -1.44 -3.76 -43.38
CA VAL A 209 -2.91 -3.75 -43.45
C VAL A 209 -3.44 -2.57 -42.66
N ASP A 210 -4.49 -1.91 -43.18
CA ASP A 210 -5.24 -0.88 -42.47
C ASP A 210 -6.44 -1.53 -41.80
N LEU A 211 -6.63 -1.34 -40.49
CA LEU A 211 -7.72 -1.90 -39.70
C LEU A 211 -8.51 -0.79 -39.02
N LEU A 212 -9.83 -0.89 -39.06
CA LEU A 212 -10.72 -0.04 -38.26
C LEU A 212 -10.90 -0.60 -36.87
N GLU A 213 -11.38 0.20 -35.92
CA GLU A 213 -11.69 -0.22 -34.54
C GLU A 213 -12.61 -1.45 -34.56
N GLY A 214 -12.21 -2.52 -33.85
CA GLY A 214 -12.93 -3.79 -33.78
C GLY A 214 -12.76 -4.71 -34.99
N GLU A 215 -12.04 -4.31 -36.02
CA GLU A 215 -11.70 -5.19 -37.13
C GLU A 215 -10.66 -6.21 -36.76
N VAL A 216 -10.79 -7.40 -37.35
CA VAL A 216 -9.95 -8.56 -37.12
C VAL A 216 -9.28 -8.98 -38.46
N TYR A 217 -7.98 -9.22 -38.39
CA TYR A 217 -7.21 -9.76 -39.53
C TYR A 217 -6.54 -11.08 -39.16
N HIS A 218 -6.76 -12.14 -39.93
CA HIS A 218 -6.14 -13.43 -39.74
C HIS A 218 -4.99 -13.68 -40.69
N VAL A 219 -3.93 -14.29 -40.19
CA VAL A 219 -2.84 -14.84 -40.98
C VAL A 219 -2.79 -16.35 -40.70
N LYS A 220 -2.78 -17.16 -41.74
CA LYS A 220 -2.66 -18.61 -41.66
C LYS A 220 -1.40 -19.09 -42.40
N SER A 221 -0.74 -20.09 -41.86
CA SER A 221 0.41 -20.72 -42.50
C SER A 221 -0.01 -21.39 -43.81
N ALA A 222 0.83 -21.30 -44.84
CA ALA A 222 0.75 -22.26 -45.93
C ALA A 222 0.90 -23.69 -45.35
N SER A 223 0.30 -24.66 -46.02
CA SER A 223 0.42 -26.06 -45.58
C SER A 223 1.87 -26.44 -45.30
N ASP A 224 2.17 -27.15 -44.24
CA ASP A 224 3.49 -27.61 -43.75
C ASP A 224 4.48 -26.51 -43.26
N GLN A 225 3.99 -25.29 -43.01
CA GLN A 225 4.79 -24.18 -42.52
C GLN A 225 4.46 -23.85 -41.04
N ASP A 226 5.41 -23.20 -40.35
CA ASP A 226 5.29 -22.76 -38.96
C ASP A 226 5.38 -21.22 -38.91
N LEU A 227 4.46 -20.58 -38.19
CA LEU A 227 4.41 -19.13 -38.03
C LEU A 227 5.11 -18.61 -36.77
N ASN A 228 5.77 -19.49 -35.98
CA ASN A 228 6.58 -19.05 -34.87
C ASN A 228 7.63 -18.03 -35.28
N GLY A 229 7.79 -16.96 -34.49
CA GLY A 229 8.72 -15.87 -34.79
C GLY A 229 8.20 -14.83 -35.81
N SER A 230 6.95 -14.93 -36.28
CA SER A 230 6.34 -13.86 -37.07
C SER A 230 6.22 -12.59 -36.22
N ILE A 231 6.51 -11.41 -36.81
CA ILE A 231 6.49 -10.12 -36.11
C ILE A 231 5.24 -9.35 -36.54
N VAL A 232 4.49 -8.85 -35.53
CA VAL A 232 3.30 -8.00 -35.71
C VAL A 232 3.55 -6.67 -35.02
N LYS A 233 3.48 -5.58 -35.79
CA LYS A 233 3.72 -4.24 -35.24
C LYS A 233 2.65 -3.25 -35.72
N ALA A 234 1.91 -2.69 -34.75
CA ALA A 234 1.05 -1.55 -35.02
C ALA A 234 1.91 -0.29 -35.19
N LEU A 235 1.65 0.48 -36.25
CA LEU A 235 2.38 1.71 -36.52
C LEU A 235 1.78 2.86 -35.69
N ASN A 236 2.63 3.84 -35.34
CA ASN A 236 2.28 4.99 -34.51
C ASN A 236 1.82 4.63 -33.09
N ASP A 237 2.45 3.61 -32.52
CA ASP A 237 2.27 3.18 -31.10
C ASP A 237 0.82 2.87 -30.73
N LYS A 238 0.03 2.46 -31.74
CA LYS A 238 -1.35 2.03 -31.53
C LYS A 238 -1.40 0.67 -30.85
N LYS A 239 -2.38 0.46 -29.97
CA LYS A 239 -2.55 -0.80 -29.28
C LYS A 239 -3.39 -1.78 -30.09
N ILE A 240 -2.93 -3.02 -30.15
CA ILE A 240 -3.61 -4.13 -30.80
C ILE A 240 -3.66 -5.33 -29.85
N ALA A 241 -4.63 -6.22 -30.04
CA ALA A 241 -4.61 -7.54 -29.43
C ALA A 241 -4.19 -8.57 -30.47
N VAL A 242 -3.35 -9.53 -30.08
CA VAL A 242 -2.89 -10.61 -30.93
C VAL A 242 -3.18 -11.95 -30.28
N TYR A 243 -3.94 -12.79 -30.98
CA TYR A 243 -4.24 -14.16 -30.57
C TYR A 243 -3.52 -15.13 -31.50
N ALA A 244 -3.00 -16.20 -30.97
CA ALA A 244 -2.29 -17.21 -31.75
C ALA A 244 -2.66 -18.62 -31.37
N GLY A 245 -2.32 -19.58 -32.23
CA GLY A 245 -2.55 -20.97 -31.99
C GLY A 245 -2.56 -21.83 -33.26
N CYS A 246 -3.35 -22.87 -33.23
CA CYS A 246 -3.50 -23.78 -34.35
C CYS A 246 -4.98 -24.16 -34.53
N ILE A 247 -5.45 -24.18 -35.78
CA ILE A 247 -6.84 -24.56 -36.09
C ILE A 247 -7.18 -25.96 -35.55
N LEU A 248 -6.23 -26.87 -35.60
CA LEU A 248 -6.31 -28.22 -35.02
C LEU A 248 -4.89 -28.78 -34.83
N GLY A 249 -4.26 -28.48 -33.72
CA GLY A 249 -2.87 -28.82 -33.42
C GLY A 249 -2.67 -30.17 -32.80
N ASN A 250 -1.58 -30.84 -33.19
CA ASN A 250 -1.09 -32.05 -32.55
C ASN A 250 0.11 -31.68 -31.66
N VAL A 251 0.13 -32.10 -30.43
CA VAL A 251 1.24 -31.85 -29.50
C VAL A 251 1.72 -33.21 -28.93
N PRO A 252 2.92 -33.69 -29.23
CA PRO A 252 3.79 -33.31 -30.36
C PRO A 252 3.14 -33.53 -31.72
N SER A 253 3.73 -33.00 -32.77
CA SER A 253 3.18 -33.04 -34.13
C SER A 253 2.95 -34.43 -34.72
N ASP A 254 3.59 -35.49 -34.19
CA ASP A 254 3.45 -36.89 -34.60
C ASP A 254 2.42 -37.69 -33.78
N VAL A 255 1.78 -37.08 -32.78
CA VAL A 255 0.69 -37.66 -32.01
C VAL A 255 -0.60 -37.54 -32.79
N ALA A 256 -1.43 -38.62 -32.83
CA ALA A 256 -2.68 -38.59 -33.62
C ALA A 256 -3.79 -37.72 -33.00
N ASP A 257 -3.75 -37.56 -31.72
CA ASP A 257 -4.73 -36.72 -31.02
C ASP A 257 -4.44 -35.21 -31.21
N ARG A 258 -5.50 -34.44 -31.40
CA ARG A 258 -5.40 -33.03 -31.81
C ARG A 258 -6.52 -32.20 -31.26
N ASP A 259 -6.26 -30.94 -30.97
CA ASP A 259 -7.25 -29.98 -30.54
C ASP A 259 -6.99 -28.58 -31.10
N LEU A 260 -7.93 -27.68 -30.92
CA LEU A 260 -7.74 -26.26 -31.09
C LEU A 260 -6.64 -25.81 -30.11
N LEU A 261 -5.76 -24.94 -30.56
CA LEU A 261 -4.86 -24.19 -29.70
C LEU A 261 -5.22 -22.72 -29.80
N TYR A 262 -5.40 -22.07 -28.69
CA TYR A 262 -5.94 -20.70 -28.64
C TYR A 262 -5.43 -19.94 -27.42
N GLU A 263 -4.59 -18.91 -27.65
CA GLU A 263 -4.05 -18.07 -26.57
C GLU A 263 -3.93 -16.62 -27.04
N GLU A 264 -4.25 -15.64 -26.18
CA GLU A 264 -3.91 -14.24 -26.40
C GLU A 264 -2.46 -14.01 -26.00
N LEU A 265 -1.67 -13.46 -26.91
CA LEU A 265 -0.26 -13.24 -26.70
C LEU A 265 -0.01 -11.97 -25.90
N PHE A 266 1.01 -12.02 -25.06
CA PHE A 266 1.52 -10.85 -24.38
C PHE A 266 2.47 -10.07 -25.28
N PRO A 267 2.36 -8.73 -25.36
CA PRO A 267 3.31 -7.91 -26.13
C PRO A 267 4.73 -7.97 -25.54
N LEU A 268 5.73 -7.60 -26.34
CA LEU A 268 7.15 -7.70 -25.98
C LEU A 268 7.49 -7.04 -24.64
N GLU A 269 6.81 -5.97 -24.29
CA GLU A 269 7.02 -5.23 -23.04
C GLU A 269 6.69 -6.03 -21.77
N TYR A 270 5.99 -7.17 -21.89
CA TYR A 270 5.66 -8.07 -20.77
C TYR A 270 6.54 -9.31 -20.71
N TRP A 271 7.47 -9.48 -21.62
CA TRP A 271 8.39 -10.58 -21.59
C TRP A 271 9.33 -10.49 -20.39
N GLY A 272 9.79 -11.61 -19.88
CA GLY A 272 10.60 -11.67 -18.66
C GLY A 272 11.81 -12.59 -18.82
N CYS A 273 12.56 -12.74 -17.72
CA CYS A 273 13.81 -13.50 -17.74
C CYS A 273 13.77 -14.74 -16.86
N ASP A 274 12.84 -14.80 -15.92
CA ASP A 274 12.78 -15.88 -14.96
C ASP A 274 11.40 -16.54 -14.97
N PHE A 275 11.36 -17.86 -15.12
CA PHE A 275 10.12 -18.61 -15.22
C PHE A 275 10.17 -19.88 -14.36
N VAL A 276 9.02 -20.26 -13.83
CA VAL A 276 8.80 -21.56 -13.26
C VAL A 276 7.63 -22.22 -13.98
N VAL A 277 7.88 -23.38 -14.57
CA VAL A 277 6.84 -24.17 -15.23
C VAL A 277 6.59 -25.42 -14.41
N ALA A 278 5.36 -25.60 -13.92
CA ALA A 278 4.94 -26.84 -13.28
C ALA A 278 4.21 -27.70 -14.32
N ARG A 279 4.63 -28.98 -14.44
CA ARG A 279 4.01 -29.94 -15.35
C ARG A 279 2.54 -30.15 -14.98
N SER A 280 1.68 -30.20 -15.98
CA SER A 280 0.24 -30.43 -15.80
C SER A 280 -0.02 -31.80 -15.12
N LYS A 281 -0.83 -31.78 -14.06
CA LYS A 281 -1.19 -33.01 -13.30
C LYS A 281 -2.06 -33.90 -14.19
N GLU A 282 -1.80 -35.19 -14.14
CA GLU A 282 -2.47 -36.20 -14.98
C GLU A 282 -2.20 -36.11 -16.50
N LYS A 283 -1.27 -35.23 -16.92
CA LYS A 283 -0.68 -35.29 -18.28
C LYS A 283 0.65 -36.05 -18.24
N ASP A 284 0.99 -36.63 -19.35
CA ASP A 284 2.24 -37.41 -19.45
C ASP A 284 3.45 -36.49 -19.57
N ALA A 285 3.30 -35.39 -20.31
CA ALA A 285 4.32 -34.37 -20.46
C ALA A 285 3.69 -32.99 -20.82
N ASN A 286 4.51 -31.94 -20.72
CA ASN A 286 4.32 -30.68 -21.38
C ASN A 286 5.46 -30.44 -22.38
N ARG A 287 5.16 -29.81 -23.49
CA ARG A 287 6.13 -29.22 -24.38
C ARG A 287 6.30 -27.76 -23.98
N ILE A 288 7.56 -27.37 -23.72
CA ILE A 288 7.88 -26.01 -23.31
C ILE A 288 8.65 -25.35 -24.44
N MET A 289 8.14 -24.22 -24.88
CA MET A 289 8.74 -23.43 -25.95
C MET A 289 9.25 -22.12 -25.38
N ILE A 290 10.48 -21.75 -25.75
CA ILE A 290 11.11 -20.47 -25.40
C ILE A 290 11.40 -19.73 -26.71
N ILE A 291 10.97 -18.48 -26.80
CA ILE A 291 11.31 -17.61 -27.92
C ILE A 291 11.97 -16.33 -27.41
N ALA A 292 13.02 -15.89 -28.08
CA ALA A 292 13.78 -14.70 -27.71
C ALA A 292 13.64 -13.61 -28.79
N GLU A 293 13.32 -12.38 -28.34
CA GLU A 293 13.39 -11.19 -29.22
C GLU A 293 14.83 -10.92 -29.66
N LYS A 294 15.76 -11.02 -28.75
CA LYS A 294 17.21 -10.82 -28.94
C LYS A 294 17.97 -12.08 -28.56
N GLY A 295 19.14 -12.28 -29.20
CA GLY A 295 20.01 -13.38 -28.81
C GLY A 295 20.33 -13.36 -27.32
N THR A 296 20.16 -14.53 -26.65
CA THR A 296 20.27 -14.62 -25.17
C THR A 296 20.83 -15.96 -24.74
N ASP A 297 21.50 -15.96 -23.60
CA ASP A 297 21.87 -17.20 -22.94
C ASP A 297 20.71 -17.69 -22.07
N VAL A 298 20.38 -18.95 -22.22
CA VAL A 298 19.29 -19.64 -21.51
C VAL A 298 19.88 -20.69 -20.58
N THR A 299 19.38 -20.72 -19.35
CA THR A 299 19.75 -21.73 -18.34
C THR A 299 18.51 -22.41 -17.80
N ILE A 300 18.43 -23.74 -17.97
CA ILE A 300 17.33 -24.60 -17.49
C ILE A 300 17.82 -25.41 -16.30
N TYR A 301 17.12 -25.31 -15.16
CA TYR A 301 17.43 -26.01 -13.92
C TYR A 301 16.47 -27.18 -13.72
N GLY A 302 17.02 -28.37 -13.53
CA GLY A 302 16.26 -29.59 -13.32
C GLY A 302 17.09 -30.81 -13.66
N THR A 303 16.52 -31.97 -13.43
CA THR A 303 17.12 -33.25 -13.85
C THR A 303 16.75 -33.50 -15.31
N TYR A 304 17.73 -33.67 -16.19
CA TYR A 304 17.47 -33.80 -17.60
C TYR A 304 18.27 -34.94 -18.31
N TYR A 305 17.77 -35.30 -19.46
CA TYR A 305 18.48 -36.17 -20.43
C TYR A 305 18.72 -35.35 -21.71
N GLU A 306 19.91 -35.52 -22.29
CA GLU A 306 20.12 -35.11 -23.66
C GLU A 306 19.48 -36.09 -24.64
N ASN A 307 18.68 -35.61 -25.57
CA ASN A 307 17.94 -36.46 -26.52
C ASN A 307 18.84 -37.25 -27.49
N THR A 308 20.15 -37.00 -27.50
CA THR A 308 21.16 -37.72 -28.27
C THR A 308 21.84 -38.85 -27.49
N SER A 309 21.58 -38.96 -26.17
CA SER A 309 22.25 -39.92 -25.28
C SER A 309 21.24 -40.84 -24.64
N THR A 310 21.55 -42.12 -24.60
CA THR A 310 20.65 -43.17 -24.06
C THR A 310 20.79 -43.40 -22.56
N THR A 311 21.65 -42.69 -21.81
CA THR A 311 22.02 -43.22 -20.48
C THR A 311 22.42 -42.23 -19.39
N THR A 312 22.44 -40.96 -19.54
CA THR A 312 22.92 -40.08 -18.44
C THR A 312 21.91 -39.04 -18.04
N THR A 313 21.41 -39.17 -16.81
CA THR A 313 20.67 -38.07 -16.12
C THR A 313 21.72 -37.12 -15.60
N GLU A 314 21.66 -35.88 -16.05
CA GLU A 314 22.48 -34.78 -15.55
C GLU A 314 21.66 -33.95 -14.56
N SER A 315 22.28 -33.56 -13.46
CA SER A 315 21.61 -32.72 -12.43
C SER A 315 22.17 -31.28 -12.35
N THR A 316 23.07 -30.97 -13.26
CA THR A 316 23.64 -29.64 -13.42
C THR A 316 22.76 -28.78 -14.33
N PRO A 317 22.71 -27.42 -14.17
CA PRO A 317 21.96 -26.56 -15.08
C PRO A 317 22.39 -26.79 -16.55
N TYR A 318 21.41 -26.93 -17.43
CA TYR A 318 21.63 -26.97 -18.87
C TYR A 318 21.63 -25.56 -19.44
N SER A 319 22.73 -25.14 -20.06
CA SER A 319 22.86 -23.79 -20.61
C SER A 319 23.22 -23.81 -22.10
N PHE A 320 22.63 -22.89 -22.86
CA PHE A 320 22.87 -22.74 -24.29
C PHE A 320 22.58 -21.32 -24.72
N HIS A 321 23.06 -20.94 -25.92
CA HIS A 321 22.71 -19.65 -26.54
C HIS A 321 21.51 -19.80 -27.48
N LEU A 322 20.47 -19.00 -27.30
CA LEU A 322 19.29 -18.92 -28.16
C LEU A 322 19.41 -17.67 -29.05
N PRO A 323 19.57 -17.80 -30.38
CA PRO A 323 19.62 -16.64 -31.32
C PRO A 323 18.30 -15.87 -31.34
N ALA A 324 18.37 -14.60 -31.75
CA ALA A 324 17.20 -13.72 -31.89
C ALA A 324 16.17 -14.28 -32.89
N GLY A 325 14.89 -14.30 -32.48
CA GLY A 325 13.78 -14.81 -33.28
C GLY A 325 13.71 -16.34 -33.40
N GLU A 326 14.69 -17.05 -32.87
CA GLU A 326 14.70 -18.52 -32.85
C GLU A 326 13.87 -19.07 -31.69
N VAL A 327 13.40 -20.29 -31.88
CA VAL A 327 12.58 -21.04 -30.92
C VAL A 327 13.37 -22.23 -30.39
N TYR A 328 13.37 -22.39 -29.06
CA TYR A 328 13.88 -23.59 -28.40
C TYR A 328 12.73 -24.35 -27.76
N GLU A 329 12.54 -25.59 -28.16
CA GLU A 329 11.53 -26.50 -27.58
C GLU A 329 12.18 -27.63 -26.80
N PHE A 330 11.65 -27.89 -25.58
CA PHE A 330 12.05 -29.06 -24.79
C PHE A 330 10.83 -29.70 -24.14
N GLU A 331 11.04 -30.90 -23.60
CA GLU A 331 9.99 -31.67 -22.94
C GLU A 331 10.14 -31.65 -21.42
N LEU A 332 9.02 -31.43 -20.70
CA LEU A 332 8.90 -31.64 -19.25
C LEU A 332 8.02 -32.86 -18.99
N SER A 333 8.64 -33.98 -18.59
CA SER A 333 8.04 -35.33 -18.59
C SER A 333 7.72 -35.85 -17.17
N ALA A 334 6.81 -36.84 -17.09
CA ALA A 334 6.34 -37.45 -15.83
C ALA A 334 7.22 -38.54 -15.24
N GLY A 335 8.27 -39.00 -15.91
CA GLY A 335 9.06 -40.09 -15.39
C GLY A 335 10.15 -40.66 -16.34
N ASN A 336 10.80 -41.70 -15.94
CA ASN A 336 11.99 -42.26 -16.61
C ASN A 336 11.82 -42.35 -18.13
N ALA A 337 12.76 -41.74 -18.83
CA ALA A 337 12.80 -41.71 -20.28
C ALA A 337 13.11 -43.06 -20.90
N GLU A 338 13.36 -44.11 -20.08
CA GLU A 338 13.61 -45.47 -20.56
C GLU A 338 12.39 -45.97 -21.35
N GLY A 339 12.54 -46.06 -22.68
CA GLY A 339 11.54 -46.53 -23.63
C GLY A 339 10.67 -45.46 -24.31
N ARG A 340 10.82 -44.22 -23.97
CA ARG A 340 10.04 -43.10 -24.59
C ARG A 340 10.77 -42.39 -25.72
N TRP A 341 12.08 -42.61 -25.87
CA TRP A 341 12.86 -42.03 -26.93
C TRP A 341 12.54 -42.68 -28.28
N ASP A 342 11.87 -41.98 -29.15
CA ASP A 342 11.62 -42.36 -30.52
C ASP A 342 12.34 -41.38 -31.46
N SER A 343 13.34 -41.88 -32.19
CA SER A 343 14.13 -41.07 -33.13
C SER A 343 13.27 -40.39 -34.23
N LYS A 344 12.01 -40.85 -34.44
CA LYS A 344 11.07 -40.24 -35.36
C LYS A 344 10.30 -39.08 -34.74
N ARG A 345 10.16 -39.03 -33.41
CA ARG A 345 9.55 -37.94 -32.71
C ARG A 345 10.48 -36.73 -32.49
N ASN A 346 11.78 -37.03 -32.50
CA ASN A 346 12.80 -36.07 -32.14
C ASN A 346 13.34 -35.24 -33.31
N GLY A 347 12.73 -35.34 -34.47
CA GLY A 347 13.18 -34.55 -35.62
C GLY A 347 13.22 -33.06 -35.42
N ASN A 348 12.51 -32.57 -34.42
CA ASN A 348 12.44 -31.11 -34.12
C ASN A 348 12.68 -30.79 -32.62
N LEU A 349 13.00 -31.76 -31.76
CA LEU A 349 13.39 -31.47 -30.38
C LEU A 349 14.86 -31.08 -30.34
N HIS A 350 15.09 -29.85 -30.06
CA HIS A 350 16.40 -29.32 -29.74
C HIS A 350 16.73 -29.67 -28.27
N GLY A 351 17.52 -30.67 -28.05
CA GLY A 351 18.31 -30.75 -26.86
C GLY A 351 17.87 -31.70 -25.76
N ILE A 352 16.88 -31.40 -24.92
CA ILE A 352 16.70 -32.09 -23.64
C ILE A 352 15.27 -32.52 -23.32
N THR A 353 15.15 -33.57 -22.46
CA THR A 353 13.92 -33.91 -21.73
C THR A 353 14.17 -33.72 -20.23
N VAL A 354 13.44 -32.84 -19.56
CA VAL A 354 13.46 -32.67 -18.11
C VAL A 354 12.47 -33.60 -17.46
N VAL A 355 12.93 -34.38 -16.43
CA VAL A 355 12.12 -35.40 -15.77
C VAL A 355 11.60 -35.03 -14.40
N ASP A 356 11.43 -33.77 -14.15
CA ASP A 356 10.92 -33.19 -12.90
C ASP A 356 9.44 -32.83 -12.98
N SER A 357 8.85 -32.53 -11.83
CA SER A 357 7.47 -32.06 -11.76
C SER A 357 7.35 -30.57 -12.01
N ALA A 358 8.46 -29.81 -11.92
CA ALA A 358 8.56 -28.41 -12.27
C ALA A 358 9.99 -28.06 -12.67
N VAL A 359 10.15 -27.04 -13.47
CA VAL A 359 11.44 -26.55 -13.98
C VAL A 359 11.54 -25.05 -13.78
N TYR A 360 12.74 -24.57 -13.45
CA TYR A 360 13.07 -23.16 -13.46
C TYR A 360 13.91 -22.84 -14.69
N ILE A 361 13.53 -21.76 -15.38
CA ILE A 361 14.19 -21.27 -16.59
C ILE A 361 14.66 -19.85 -16.30
N HIS A 362 15.92 -19.59 -16.61
CA HIS A 362 16.52 -18.26 -16.56
C HIS A 362 17.07 -17.86 -17.93
N THR A 363 16.82 -16.63 -18.34
CA THR A 363 17.36 -16.05 -19.57
C THR A 363 18.01 -14.70 -19.24
N GLU A 364 19.11 -14.39 -19.89
CA GLU A 364 19.80 -13.10 -19.68
C GLU A 364 19.02 -11.92 -20.28
N CYS A 365 18.26 -12.14 -21.34
CA CYS A 365 17.37 -11.16 -21.97
C CYS A 365 15.91 -11.62 -21.88
N PRO A 366 14.93 -10.69 -21.94
CA PRO A 366 13.52 -11.04 -21.92
C PRO A 366 13.14 -12.02 -23.03
N CYS A 367 12.42 -13.06 -22.62
CA CYS A 367 11.89 -14.10 -23.50
C CYS A 367 10.39 -14.28 -23.23
N ALA A 368 9.72 -14.94 -24.14
CA ALA A 368 8.43 -15.56 -23.89
C ALA A 368 8.57 -17.07 -23.68
N VAL A 369 7.70 -17.60 -22.84
CA VAL A 369 7.62 -19.05 -22.58
C VAL A 369 6.18 -19.51 -22.70
N MET A 370 5.96 -20.52 -23.56
CA MET A 370 4.67 -21.17 -23.72
C MET A 370 4.73 -22.62 -23.25
N SER A 371 3.66 -23.09 -22.63
CA SER A 371 3.48 -24.48 -22.24
C SER A 371 2.34 -25.11 -23.00
N PHE A 372 2.61 -26.25 -23.61
CA PHE A 372 1.64 -27.04 -24.35
C PHE A 372 1.45 -28.39 -23.67
N ASP A 373 0.21 -28.74 -23.38
CA ASP A 373 -0.12 -30.08 -22.92
C ASP A 373 -0.07 -31.08 -24.08
N VAL A 374 0.52 -32.25 -23.83
CA VAL A 374 0.53 -33.32 -24.86
C VAL A 374 -0.85 -33.97 -25.01
N GLY A 375 -1.17 -34.41 -26.22
CA GLY A 375 -2.40 -35.11 -26.53
C GLY A 375 -2.41 -36.59 -26.13
N ASN A 376 -3.60 -37.19 -26.18
CA ASN A 376 -3.77 -38.64 -26.03
C ASN A 376 -2.96 -39.41 -27.06
N GLY A 377 -2.44 -40.62 -26.69
CA GLY A 377 -1.57 -41.41 -27.58
C GLY A 377 -0.11 -40.99 -27.55
N TYR A 378 0.26 -40.03 -26.69
CA TYR A 378 1.65 -39.64 -26.48
C TYR A 378 2.52 -40.83 -26.01
N ILE A 379 1.98 -41.67 -25.10
CA ILE A 379 2.61 -42.91 -24.69
C ILE A 379 2.33 -44.01 -25.73
N ARG A 380 3.37 -44.67 -26.24
CA ARG A 380 3.26 -45.82 -27.11
C ARG A 380 3.52 -47.09 -26.32
N LYS A 381 2.73 -48.15 -26.63
CA LYS A 381 2.98 -49.51 -26.14
C LYS A 381 4.20 -50.11 -26.86
N ASP A 382 4.78 -51.16 -26.28
CA ASP A 382 5.93 -51.89 -26.84
C ASP A 382 5.73 -52.39 -28.29
N ASN A 383 4.46 -52.53 -28.73
CA ASN A 383 4.11 -52.91 -30.09
C ASN A 383 3.98 -51.73 -31.05
N GLY A 384 4.32 -50.50 -30.60
CA GLY A 384 4.23 -49.28 -31.38
C GLY A 384 2.82 -48.67 -31.50
N SER A 385 1.77 -49.28 -30.90
CA SER A 385 0.42 -48.73 -30.87
C SER A 385 0.29 -47.66 -29.80
N GLU A 386 -0.49 -46.62 -30.08
CA GLU A 386 -0.78 -45.52 -29.12
C GLU A 386 -1.56 -46.08 -27.92
N GLU A 387 -1.21 -45.63 -26.72
CA GLU A 387 -2.01 -45.87 -25.53
C GLU A 387 -3.01 -44.72 -25.41
N LYS A 388 -4.28 -45.04 -25.71
CA LYS A 388 -5.36 -44.07 -25.50
C LYS A 388 -5.66 -43.97 -24.00
N SER A 389 -5.27 -42.87 -23.38
CA SER A 389 -5.64 -42.52 -22.01
C SER A 389 -6.78 -41.46 -22.07
N SER A 390 -7.59 -41.37 -21.03
CA SER A 390 -8.61 -40.32 -20.89
C SER A 390 -8.04 -39.00 -20.37
N ARG A 391 -6.79 -38.69 -20.74
CA ARG A 391 -6.03 -37.55 -20.15
C ARG A 391 -6.14 -36.27 -20.94
N GLY A 392 -7.10 -36.16 -21.83
CA GLY A 392 -7.43 -34.97 -22.60
C GLY A 392 -6.58 -34.77 -23.84
N ALA A 393 -7.00 -33.87 -24.67
CA ALA A 393 -6.37 -33.42 -25.89
C ALA A 393 -5.25 -32.37 -25.62
N PRO A 394 -4.54 -31.89 -26.63
CA PRO A 394 -3.62 -30.76 -26.47
C PRO A 394 -4.31 -29.48 -25.99
N SER A 395 -3.58 -28.63 -25.28
CA SER A 395 -3.94 -27.25 -24.96
C SER A 395 -2.70 -26.38 -24.90
N MET A 396 -2.87 -25.06 -24.95
CA MET A 396 -1.74 -24.13 -24.93
C MET A 396 -2.00 -23.06 -23.87
N THR A 397 -0.94 -22.58 -23.20
CA THR A 397 -1.04 -21.53 -22.23
C THR A 397 0.26 -20.74 -22.09
N TRP A 398 0.11 -19.43 -21.92
CA TRP A 398 1.20 -18.53 -21.56
C TRP A 398 1.76 -18.85 -20.18
N VAL A 399 3.08 -18.83 -20.06
CA VAL A 399 3.78 -18.94 -18.78
C VAL A 399 4.21 -17.53 -18.35
N SER A 400 3.53 -16.98 -17.36
CA SER A 400 3.91 -15.68 -16.80
C SER A 400 5.28 -15.73 -16.15
N PRO A 401 6.19 -14.78 -16.41
CA PRO A 401 7.45 -14.68 -15.70
C PRO A 401 7.22 -14.40 -14.21
N ILE A 402 8.13 -14.86 -13.36
CA ILE A 402 7.99 -14.73 -11.89
C ILE A 402 7.94 -13.28 -11.40
N GLN A 403 8.39 -12.34 -12.21
CA GLN A 403 8.26 -10.91 -11.94
C GLN A 403 6.80 -10.43 -11.96
N GLN A 404 5.91 -11.20 -12.57
CA GLN A 404 4.49 -10.87 -12.74
C GLN A 404 3.57 -11.60 -11.76
N MET A 405 4.05 -11.95 -10.58
CA MET A 405 3.24 -12.57 -9.54
C MET A 405 2.08 -11.67 -9.10
N MET A 406 0.86 -12.25 -8.99
CA MET A 406 -0.32 -11.59 -8.46
C MET A 406 -0.50 -11.88 -6.97
N GLN A 407 -1.36 -11.07 -6.32
CA GLN A 407 -1.70 -11.26 -4.90
C GLN A 407 -3.12 -11.78 -4.68
N ASP A 408 -4.02 -11.54 -5.63
CA ASP A 408 -5.45 -11.85 -5.49
C ASP A 408 -6.12 -12.07 -6.84
N VAL A 409 -6.87 -13.17 -6.96
CA VAL A 409 -7.67 -13.44 -8.16
C VAL A 409 -8.86 -14.34 -7.84
N VAL A 410 -9.99 -14.05 -8.46
CA VAL A 410 -11.15 -14.94 -8.54
C VAL A 410 -11.20 -15.55 -9.93
N PHE A 411 -11.37 -16.88 -10.03
CA PHE A 411 -11.43 -17.59 -11.30
C PHE A 411 -12.44 -18.73 -11.24
N GLY A 412 -12.89 -19.19 -12.39
CA GLY A 412 -13.78 -20.35 -12.51
C GLY A 412 -13.12 -21.50 -13.25
N VAL A 413 -13.78 -22.62 -13.36
CA VAL A 413 -13.38 -23.72 -14.24
C VAL A 413 -14.35 -23.80 -15.43
N MET A 414 -13.84 -24.15 -16.58
CA MET A 414 -14.62 -24.21 -17.82
C MET A 414 -14.97 -25.66 -18.13
N GLY A 415 -16.17 -26.09 -17.73
CA GLY A 415 -16.63 -27.47 -17.98
C GLY A 415 -17.43 -27.58 -19.28
N THR A 416 -17.12 -28.58 -20.09
CA THR A 416 -17.97 -29.00 -21.22
C THR A 416 -18.67 -30.33 -20.88
N THR A 417 -19.41 -30.90 -21.81
CA THR A 417 -19.97 -32.24 -21.66
C THR A 417 -18.91 -33.34 -21.61
N ASN A 418 -17.70 -33.07 -22.09
CA ASN A 418 -16.59 -33.99 -22.20
C ASN A 418 -15.46 -33.66 -21.24
N THR A 419 -15.31 -32.40 -20.81
CA THR A 419 -14.25 -31.96 -19.91
C THR A 419 -14.78 -31.79 -18.48
N HIS A 420 -14.38 -32.67 -17.58
CA HIS A 420 -14.92 -32.79 -16.23
C HIS A 420 -13.87 -32.69 -15.12
N ASP A 421 -12.62 -32.99 -15.40
CA ASP A 421 -11.53 -32.96 -14.43
C ASP A 421 -10.73 -31.67 -14.59
N HIS A 422 -10.63 -30.92 -13.51
CA HIS A 422 -9.99 -29.61 -13.50
C HIS A 422 -8.85 -29.56 -12.50
N PHE A 423 -7.83 -28.81 -12.84
CA PHE A 423 -6.60 -28.69 -12.06
C PHE A 423 -6.11 -27.25 -12.03
N LEU A 424 -5.30 -26.97 -11.02
CA LEU A 424 -4.64 -25.70 -10.84
C LEU A 424 -3.16 -25.94 -10.54
N ASN A 425 -2.27 -25.31 -11.26
CA ASN A 425 -0.88 -25.15 -10.91
C ASN A 425 -0.68 -23.79 -10.24
N VAL A 426 0.01 -23.77 -9.10
CA VAL A 426 0.34 -22.56 -8.35
C VAL A 426 1.84 -22.53 -8.09
N ILE A 427 2.49 -21.43 -8.42
CA ILE A 427 3.89 -21.15 -8.15
C ILE A 427 3.96 -19.98 -7.17
N ALA A 428 4.77 -20.08 -6.13
CA ALA A 428 5.02 -19.03 -5.17
C ALA A 428 6.48 -19.04 -4.69
N LYS A 429 6.93 -17.94 -4.10
CA LYS A 429 8.21 -17.97 -3.37
C LYS A 429 8.07 -18.93 -2.20
N THR A 430 9.07 -19.73 -1.95
CA THR A 430 9.04 -20.77 -0.89
C THR A 430 8.69 -20.19 0.49
N VAL A 431 9.16 -18.98 0.78
CA VAL A 431 8.88 -18.27 2.04
C VAL A 431 7.42 -17.80 2.16
N ASP A 432 6.70 -17.65 1.05
CA ASP A 432 5.33 -17.15 0.98
C ASP A 432 4.28 -18.28 0.88
N CYS A 433 4.69 -19.54 0.67
CA CYS A 433 3.78 -20.66 0.45
C CYS A 433 2.73 -20.83 1.56
N ALA A 434 3.10 -20.57 2.82
CA ALA A 434 2.19 -20.66 3.95
C ALA A 434 1.09 -19.55 3.96
N ASN A 435 1.27 -18.48 3.17
CA ASN A 435 0.35 -17.36 3.06
C ASN A 435 -0.60 -17.50 1.86
N VAL A 436 -0.34 -18.47 0.98
CA VAL A 436 -1.21 -18.74 -0.18
C VAL A 436 -2.44 -19.51 0.26
N THR A 437 -3.61 -18.98 -0.06
CA THR A 437 -4.91 -19.59 0.29
C THR A 437 -5.73 -19.82 -0.97
N LEU A 438 -6.40 -20.97 -1.05
CA LEU A 438 -7.32 -21.33 -2.12
C LEU A 438 -8.68 -21.69 -1.50
N THR A 439 -9.74 -21.00 -1.89
CA THR A 439 -11.11 -21.23 -1.38
C THR A 439 -12.08 -21.45 -2.52
N ASN A 440 -12.92 -22.50 -2.44
CA ASN A 440 -14.09 -22.63 -3.29
C ASN A 440 -15.19 -21.68 -2.79
N ASN A 441 -15.52 -20.66 -3.56
CA ASN A 441 -16.49 -19.62 -3.15
C ASN A 441 -17.93 -20.12 -3.11
N LYS A 442 -18.29 -21.18 -3.85
CA LYS A 442 -19.65 -21.74 -3.81
C LYS A 442 -19.93 -22.56 -2.57
N THR A 443 -18.93 -23.31 -2.11
CA THR A 443 -19.06 -24.16 -0.92
C THR A 443 -18.46 -23.52 0.33
N ASN A 444 -17.75 -22.40 0.18
CA ASN A 444 -16.95 -21.75 1.21
C ASN A 444 -15.96 -22.71 1.90
N THR A 445 -15.31 -23.56 1.09
CA THR A 445 -14.38 -24.60 1.56
C THR A 445 -12.96 -24.21 1.14
N ALA A 446 -12.03 -24.23 2.09
CA ALA A 446 -10.61 -24.08 1.77
C ALA A 446 -10.06 -25.39 1.19
N LEU A 447 -9.24 -25.30 0.14
CA LEU A 447 -8.50 -26.40 -0.43
C LEU A 447 -7.05 -26.33 0.05
N SER A 448 -6.50 -27.50 0.36
CA SER A 448 -5.08 -27.60 0.76
C SER A 448 -4.16 -27.49 -0.45
N LEU A 449 -3.13 -26.67 -0.32
CA LEU A 449 -2.04 -26.51 -1.26
C LEU A 449 -0.82 -27.25 -0.72
N ASP A 450 -0.39 -28.28 -1.41
CA ASP A 450 0.80 -29.07 -1.08
C ASP A 450 1.98 -28.57 -1.94
N PHE A 451 2.76 -27.65 -1.35
CA PHE A 451 3.87 -27.01 -2.02
C PHE A 451 5.14 -27.86 -1.95
N HIS A 452 5.77 -28.03 -3.09
CA HIS A 452 7.06 -28.71 -3.26
C HIS A 452 8.08 -27.72 -3.82
N PRO A 453 9.34 -27.74 -3.34
CA PRO A 453 10.38 -26.86 -3.90
C PRO A 453 10.68 -27.24 -5.35
N VAL A 454 11.07 -26.24 -6.15
CA VAL A 454 11.53 -26.45 -7.52
C VAL A 454 12.98 -26.93 -7.49
N ASP A 455 13.26 -28.03 -8.17
CA ASP A 455 14.60 -28.62 -8.20
C ASP A 455 15.63 -27.63 -8.79
N GLY A 456 16.80 -27.57 -8.15
CA GLY A 456 17.86 -26.62 -8.51
C GLY A 456 17.57 -25.15 -8.17
N LYS A 457 16.35 -24.78 -7.68
CA LYS A 457 15.99 -23.41 -7.32
C LYS A 457 15.00 -23.35 -6.14
N ASN A 458 15.44 -23.74 -4.96
CA ASN A 458 14.63 -23.84 -3.74
C ASN A 458 13.98 -22.52 -3.26
N THR A 459 14.27 -21.39 -3.91
CA THR A 459 13.61 -20.11 -3.63
C THR A 459 12.16 -20.08 -4.08
N TYR A 460 11.77 -20.97 -4.99
CA TYR A 460 10.41 -21.13 -5.49
C TYR A 460 9.87 -22.52 -5.20
N SER A 461 8.56 -22.59 -5.00
CA SER A 461 7.82 -23.83 -4.80
C SER A 461 6.59 -23.85 -5.69
N TYR A 462 6.14 -25.04 -6.02
CA TYR A 462 4.93 -25.24 -6.82
C TYR A 462 3.95 -26.17 -6.10
N ALA A 463 2.66 -25.97 -6.32
CA ALA A 463 1.59 -26.88 -5.92
C ALA A 463 0.74 -27.24 -7.14
N ARG A 464 0.32 -28.51 -7.24
CA ARG A 464 -0.57 -29.03 -8.31
C ARG A 464 -1.83 -29.57 -7.67
N VAL A 465 -2.93 -28.85 -7.80
CA VAL A 465 -4.17 -29.12 -7.08
C VAL A 465 -5.23 -29.67 -8.02
N ARG A 466 -5.94 -30.73 -7.60
CA ARG A 466 -7.17 -31.13 -8.27
C ARG A 466 -8.32 -30.28 -7.75
N LEU A 467 -9.03 -29.66 -8.66
CA LEU A 467 -10.23 -28.88 -8.38
C LEU A 467 -11.47 -29.75 -8.41
N ASP A 468 -12.62 -29.21 -7.98
CA ASP A 468 -13.87 -29.92 -8.00
C ASP A 468 -14.32 -30.21 -9.45
N LYS A 469 -14.89 -31.39 -9.66
CA LYS A 469 -15.43 -31.77 -10.96
C LYS A 469 -16.65 -30.93 -11.34
N THR A 470 -16.79 -30.64 -12.62
CA THR A 470 -18.03 -30.08 -13.14
C THR A 470 -19.07 -31.20 -13.41
N SER A 471 -20.33 -30.92 -13.13
CA SER A 471 -21.43 -31.85 -13.35
C SER A 471 -22.39 -31.42 -14.46
N GLY A 472 -22.08 -30.35 -15.16
CA GLY A 472 -22.92 -29.79 -16.24
C GLY A 472 -22.08 -29.26 -17.39
N GLY A 473 -22.70 -29.12 -18.58
CA GLY A 473 -22.03 -28.48 -19.72
C GLY A 473 -21.87 -26.98 -19.56
N VAL A 474 -21.29 -26.36 -20.57
CA VAL A 474 -21.09 -24.90 -20.67
C VAL A 474 -22.41 -24.17 -20.38
N GLY A 475 -22.34 -23.15 -19.53
CA GLY A 475 -23.51 -22.34 -19.15
C GLY A 475 -24.45 -22.99 -18.15
N SER A 476 -24.10 -24.09 -17.51
CA SER A 476 -24.89 -24.70 -16.45
C SER A 476 -25.08 -23.81 -15.22
N GLY A 477 -24.25 -22.78 -15.06
CA GLY A 477 -24.19 -21.91 -13.87
C GLY A 477 -23.69 -22.60 -12.59
N ASN A 478 -23.33 -23.91 -12.70
CA ASN A 478 -22.92 -24.73 -11.57
C ASN A 478 -21.41 -24.92 -11.46
N ASN A 479 -20.63 -24.33 -12.37
CA ASN A 479 -19.18 -24.46 -12.35
C ASN A 479 -18.60 -23.92 -11.04
N PRO A 480 -17.63 -24.62 -10.43
CA PRO A 480 -16.91 -24.14 -9.25
C PRO A 480 -16.23 -22.81 -9.53
N VAL A 481 -16.21 -21.96 -8.51
CA VAL A 481 -15.55 -20.65 -8.53
C VAL A 481 -14.56 -20.60 -7.36
N TYR A 482 -13.37 -20.19 -7.61
CA TYR A 482 -12.28 -20.19 -6.64
C TYR A 482 -11.72 -18.79 -6.41
N HIS A 483 -11.29 -18.55 -5.19
CA HIS A 483 -10.51 -17.40 -4.80
C HIS A 483 -9.13 -17.86 -4.38
N LEU A 484 -8.10 -17.38 -5.07
CA LEU A 484 -6.68 -17.61 -4.76
C LEU A 484 -6.08 -16.29 -4.31
N ALA A 485 -5.48 -16.28 -3.11
CA ALA A 485 -4.91 -15.07 -2.51
C ALA A 485 -3.60 -15.33 -1.78
N CYS A 486 -2.69 -14.35 -1.83
CA CYS A 486 -1.43 -14.29 -1.10
C CYS A 486 -1.12 -12.83 -0.69
N PRO A 487 -1.75 -12.29 0.38
CA PRO A 487 -1.73 -10.85 0.67
C PRO A 487 -0.34 -10.25 0.95
N ASN A 488 0.61 -11.06 1.42
CA ASN A 488 1.96 -10.61 1.81
C ASN A 488 3.06 -11.20 0.91
N GLY A 489 2.69 -11.65 -0.28
CA GLY A 489 3.60 -12.27 -1.23
C GLY A 489 3.00 -12.21 -2.62
N GLY A 490 3.21 -13.25 -3.41
CA GLY A 490 2.62 -13.35 -4.74
C GLY A 490 2.59 -14.78 -5.24
N PHE A 491 1.82 -15.00 -6.29
CA PHE A 491 1.74 -16.27 -6.98
C PHE A 491 1.60 -16.08 -8.50
N ILE A 492 1.98 -17.12 -9.24
CA ILE A 492 1.59 -17.34 -10.63
C ILE A 492 0.72 -18.60 -10.61
N ALA A 493 -0.35 -18.61 -11.41
CA ALA A 493 -1.20 -19.79 -11.49
C ALA A 493 -1.82 -19.97 -12.86
N SER A 494 -2.01 -21.26 -13.22
CA SER A 494 -2.71 -21.66 -14.43
C SER A 494 -3.75 -22.73 -14.13
N VAL A 495 -4.92 -22.58 -14.75
CA VAL A 495 -6.02 -23.56 -14.70
C VAL A 495 -6.05 -24.34 -15.99
N TYR A 496 -6.29 -25.64 -15.88
CA TYR A 496 -6.49 -26.49 -17.04
C TYR A 496 -7.51 -27.59 -16.74
N GLY A 497 -8.13 -28.10 -17.79
CA GLY A 497 -9.12 -29.14 -17.68
C GLY A 497 -8.91 -30.24 -18.72
N ASN A 498 -9.15 -31.48 -18.31
CA ASN A 498 -8.97 -32.68 -19.12
C ASN A 498 -10.31 -33.41 -19.32
N GLY A 499 -10.53 -33.85 -20.53
CA GLY A 499 -11.75 -34.59 -20.93
C GLY A 499 -11.40 -35.77 -21.83
N THR A 500 -12.44 -36.29 -22.57
CA THR A 500 -12.25 -37.46 -23.48
C THR A 500 -11.80 -36.92 -24.81
N ASP A 501 -11.48 -36.15 -25.38
CA ASP A 501 -11.06 -35.59 -26.66
C ASP A 501 -11.06 -34.04 -26.64
N GLU A 502 -11.04 -33.46 -25.45
CA GLU A 502 -11.04 -32.03 -25.25
C GLU A 502 -10.12 -31.66 -24.09
N SER A 503 -9.46 -30.52 -24.15
CA SER A 503 -8.78 -29.88 -23.04
C SER A 503 -8.89 -28.36 -23.16
N TYR A 504 -8.54 -27.66 -22.09
CA TYR A 504 -8.28 -26.24 -22.12
C TYR A 504 -7.22 -25.90 -21.09
N ALA A 505 -6.50 -24.83 -21.33
CA ALA A 505 -5.66 -24.21 -20.32
C ALA A 505 -5.72 -22.69 -20.45
N TYR A 506 -5.52 -22.00 -19.33
CA TYR A 506 -5.34 -20.56 -19.34
C TYR A 506 -4.62 -20.09 -18.08
N THR A 507 -3.87 -19.01 -18.15
CA THR A 507 -3.35 -18.33 -16.97
C THR A 507 -4.48 -17.62 -16.23
N VAL A 508 -4.56 -17.77 -14.89
CA VAL A 508 -5.64 -17.12 -14.12
C VAL A 508 -5.52 -15.60 -14.10
N GLY A 509 -4.34 -15.11 -14.41
CA GLY A 509 -3.99 -13.72 -14.53
C GLY A 509 -2.52 -13.47 -14.26
N SER A 510 -2.10 -12.26 -14.48
CA SER A 510 -0.72 -11.80 -14.32
C SER A 510 -0.72 -10.38 -13.77
N SER A 511 0.20 -10.07 -12.89
CA SER A 511 0.53 -8.70 -12.50
C SER A 511 1.51 -8.18 -13.54
N ALA A 512 0.98 -7.80 -14.68
CA ALA A 512 1.79 -7.36 -15.80
C ALA A 512 2.54 -6.07 -15.44
N ILE A 513 3.84 -6.20 -15.19
CA ILE A 513 4.72 -5.04 -15.04
C ILE A 513 5.14 -4.64 -16.45
N LYS A 514 4.47 -3.63 -16.99
CA LYS A 514 4.90 -3.00 -18.25
C LYS A 514 6.31 -2.41 -18.09
N ARG A 515 7.05 -2.36 -19.20
CA ARG A 515 8.07 -1.34 -19.38
C ARG A 515 7.36 0.02 -19.40
N GLY A 516 7.26 0.65 -18.26
CA GLY A 516 6.57 1.89 -18.06
C GLY A 516 7.16 2.65 -16.88
N VAL A 517 6.64 3.81 -16.64
CA VAL A 517 7.00 4.65 -15.49
C VAL A 517 5.79 4.82 -14.60
N ASN A 518 5.94 4.59 -13.32
CA ASN A 518 4.96 5.03 -12.34
C ASN A 518 5.28 6.44 -11.86
N VAL A 519 4.30 7.31 -11.84
CA VAL A 519 4.39 8.62 -11.19
C VAL A 519 3.45 8.61 -10.00
N ASN A 520 3.99 8.69 -8.79
CA ASN A 520 3.22 8.53 -7.53
C ASN A 520 2.38 7.25 -7.52
N ASN A 521 2.93 6.13 -7.98
CA ASN A 521 2.28 4.82 -8.16
C ASN A 521 1.14 4.80 -9.20
N ILE A 522 1.01 5.81 -10.04
CA ILE A 522 0.10 5.80 -11.18
C ILE A 522 0.91 5.37 -12.40
N PRO A 523 0.52 4.31 -13.11
CA PRO A 523 1.26 3.85 -14.28
C PRO A 523 1.07 4.79 -15.47
N PHE A 524 2.16 5.06 -16.17
CA PHE A 524 2.22 5.77 -17.44
C PHE A 524 2.90 4.88 -18.45
N ASP A 525 2.15 4.53 -19.47
CA ASP A 525 2.62 3.74 -20.59
C ASP A 525 3.37 4.62 -21.60
N ASP A 526 4.21 4.01 -22.41
CA ASP A 526 4.83 4.69 -23.54
C ASP A 526 3.78 5.21 -24.53
N GLY A 527 3.98 6.43 -25.04
CA GLY A 527 3.04 7.12 -25.91
C GLY A 527 1.77 7.65 -25.23
N LEU A 528 1.59 7.47 -23.90
CA LEU A 528 0.37 7.87 -23.21
C LEU A 528 0.28 9.39 -23.04
N HIS A 529 -0.73 10.00 -23.65
CA HIS A 529 -1.17 11.36 -23.33
C HIS A 529 -2.26 11.27 -22.26
N SER A 530 -1.86 11.33 -21.00
CA SER A 530 -2.74 11.03 -19.88
C SER A 530 -3.54 12.25 -19.43
N ASP A 531 -4.85 12.06 -19.21
CA ASP A 531 -5.70 13.07 -18.56
C ASP A 531 -5.42 13.22 -17.05
N LYS A 532 -4.47 12.47 -16.51
CA LYS A 532 -4.05 12.60 -15.10
C LYS A 532 -3.46 13.98 -14.86
N LYS A 533 -3.81 14.55 -13.71
CA LYS A 533 -3.38 15.88 -13.31
C LYS A 533 -2.66 15.79 -11.97
N PHE A 534 -1.54 16.49 -11.86
CA PHE A 534 -0.77 16.63 -10.64
C PHE A 534 -0.76 18.09 -10.19
N CYS A 535 -0.55 18.30 -8.91
CA CYS A 535 -0.56 19.64 -8.35
C CYS A 535 0.81 20.30 -8.49
N MET A 536 0.81 21.57 -8.87
CA MET A 536 2.01 22.40 -8.89
C MET A 536 2.62 22.50 -7.49
N GLY A 537 3.92 22.28 -7.38
CA GLY A 537 4.65 22.34 -6.11
C GLY A 537 4.71 21.00 -5.36
N ASP A 538 3.95 19.99 -5.78
CA ASP A 538 4.09 18.65 -5.22
C ASP A 538 5.36 17.97 -5.73
N THR A 539 6.01 17.23 -4.84
CA THR A 539 7.11 16.35 -5.23
C THR A 539 6.53 15.08 -5.84
N LEU A 540 6.74 14.86 -7.12
CA LEU A 540 6.33 13.66 -7.83
C LEU A 540 7.47 12.64 -7.79
N ARG A 541 7.14 11.41 -7.42
CA ARG A 541 8.07 10.29 -7.42
C ARG A 541 7.90 9.51 -8.72
N PHE A 542 8.97 9.43 -9.48
CA PHE A 542 9.07 8.68 -10.72
C PHE A 542 9.76 7.34 -10.42
N ASP A 543 9.17 6.27 -10.90
CA ASP A 543 9.66 4.91 -10.69
C ASP A 543 9.59 4.15 -12.01
N ALA A 544 10.74 3.90 -12.62
CA ALA A 544 10.82 3.14 -13.84
C ALA A 544 10.62 1.66 -13.52
N GLN A 545 9.46 1.15 -13.94
CA GLN A 545 9.05 -0.24 -13.76
C GLN A 545 9.47 -1.06 -14.98
N VAL A 546 10.66 -1.57 -14.95
CA VAL A 546 11.06 -2.72 -15.78
C VAL A 546 11.49 -3.78 -14.82
N GLY A 547 11.19 -5.05 -15.09
CA GLY A 547 11.50 -6.15 -14.19
C GLY A 547 12.74 -5.84 -13.35
N HIS A 548 12.52 -5.66 -12.06
CA HIS A 548 13.36 -4.92 -11.11
C HIS A 548 14.87 -5.18 -11.14
N ASP A 549 15.27 -6.29 -11.71
CA ASP A 549 16.66 -6.75 -11.69
C ASP A 549 17.46 -6.38 -12.97
N MET A 550 16.80 -5.70 -13.91
CA MET A 550 17.39 -5.46 -15.22
C MET A 550 17.77 -4.00 -15.53
N ILE A 551 17.17 -3.02 -14.81
CA ILE A 551 17.56 -1.62 -15.00
C ILE A 551 18.78 -1.30 -14.14
N THR A 552 19.86 -0.96 -14.79
CA THR A 552 21.09 -0.49 -14.14
C THR A 552 21.17 1.02 -14.05
N ARG A 553 20.46 1.74 -14.96
CA ARG A 553 20.47 3.20 -15.07
C ARG A 553 19.22 3.69 -15.78
N VAL A 554 18.73 4.86 -15.39
CA VAL A 554 17.70 5.61 -16.11
C VAL A 554 18.18 7.03 -16.34
N ASP A 555 18.00 7.52 -17.57
CA ASP A 555 18.23 8.91 -17.90
C ASP A 555 16.88 9.60 -18.12
N TRP A 556 16.55 10.55 -17.26
CA TRP A 556 15.28 11.24 -17.24
C TRP A 556 15.34 12.61 -17.91
N ASN A 557 14.30 12.92 -18.69
CA ASN A 557 13.99 14.27 -19.16
C ASN A 557 12.57 14.62 -18.70
N PHE A 558 12.44 15.53 -17.74
CA PHE A 558 11.15 15.87 -17.14
C PHE A 558 10.29 16.84 -17.99
N GLY A 559 10.75 17.24 -19.16
CA GLY A 559 10.00 18.10 -20.06
C GLY A 559 9.95 19.58 -19.66
N ASP A 560 10.62 19.98 -18.60
CA ASP A 560 10.73 21.36 -18.14
C ASP A 560 12.11 21.99 -18.36
N GLY A 561 13.02 21.22 -18.96
CA GLY A 561 14.42 21.58 -19.21
C GLY A 561 15.36 21.03 -18.14
N ILE A 562 14.83 20.29 -17.15
CA ILE A 562 15.62 19.59 -16.16
C ILE A 562 15.76 18.13 -16.60
N THR A 563 16.96 17.61 -16.48
CA THR A 563 17.31 16.22 -16.79
C THR A 563 18.03 15.62 -15.60
N ASP A 564 17.83 14.33 -15.37
CA ASP A 564 18.53 13.54 -14.37
C ASP A 564 19.18 12.35 -15.06
N TYR A 565 20.50 12.36 -15.16
CA TYR A 565 21.28 11.33 -15.82
C TYR A 565 21.93 10.39 -14.82
N ASN A 566 22.02 9.12 -15.18
CA ASN A 566 22.58 8.06 -14.35
C ASN A 566 21.84 7.86 -13.02
N SER A 567 20.54 8.15 -12.97
CA SER A 567 19.77 7.86 -11.78
C SER A 567 19.49 6.36 -11.67
N ILE A 568 19.21 5.91 -10.46
CA ILE A 568 18.61 4.59 -10.23
C ILE A 568 17.16 4.60 -10.72
N ALA A 569 16.50 3.45 -10.76
CA ALA A 569 15.12 3.33 -11.27
C ALA A 569 14.11 4.30 -10.66
N GLN A 570 14.42 4.92 -9.51
CA GLN A 570 13.53 5.86 -8.80
C GLN A 570 14.19 7.23 -8.68
N THR A 571 13.42 8.29 -8.98
CA THR A 571 13.82 9.69 -8.78
C THR A 571 12.62 10.54 -8.38
N GLU A 572 12.87 11.76 -7.92
CA GLU A 572 11.83 12.70 -7.51
C GLU A 572 11.99 14.02 -8.25
N HIS A 573 10.87 14.59 -8.69
CA HIS A 573 10.86 15.88 -9.39
C HIS A 573 9.66 16.73 -8.98
N CYS A 574 9.85 18.08 -8.96
CA CYS A 574 8.81 19.04 -8.58
C CYS A 574 8.59 20.06 -9.71
N TYR A 575 7.36 20.16 -10.20
CA TYR A 575 6.98 21.11 -11.23
C TYR A 575 6.44 22.41 -10.64
N THR A 576 7.01 23.53 -11.03
CA THR A 576 6.66 24.87 -10.51
C THR A 576 5.80 25.70 -11.46
N VAL A 577 5.49 25.19 -12.65
CA VAL A 577 4.67 25.90 -13.65
C VAL A 577 3.51 25.01 -14.09
N PRO A 578 2.25 25.51 -14.05
CA PRO A 578 1.09 24.71 -14.46
C PRO A 578 1.01 24.66 -16.01
N ARG A 579 1.29 23.50 -16.58
CA ARG A 579 1.20 23.21 -18.03
C ARG A 579 1.22 21.71 -18.30
N TRP A 580 1.13 21.31 -19.55
CA TRP A 580 1.45 19.97 -19.98
C TRP A 580 2.97 19.75 -19.99
N TYR A 581 3.37 18.56 -19.59
CA TYR A 581 4.75 18.12 -19.60
C TYR A 581 4.86 16.79 -20.34
N ASP A 582 5.79 16.72 -21.28
CA ASP A 582 6.21 15.50 -21.95
C ASP A 582 7.45 15.00 -21.23
N VAL A 583 7.32 13.86 -20.57
CA VAL A 583 8.40 13.22 -19.81
C VAL A 583 8.95 12.08 -20.64
N GLU A 584 10.27 11.95 -20.68
CA GLU A 584 10.97 10.88 -21.37
C GLU A 584 11.93 10.19 -20.41
N ALA A 585 12.02 8.87 -20.51
CA ALA A 585 12.94 8.05 -19.72
C ALA A 585 13.66 7.07 -20.65
N ASP A 586 14.98 7.16 -20.72
CA ASP A 586 15.82 6.18 -21.38
C ASP A 586 16.28 5.14 -20.34
N LEU A 587 15.87 3.89 -20.52
CA LEU A 587 16.10 2.80 -19.61
C LEU A 587 17.33 2.01 -20.07
N TYR A 588 18.33 1.88 -19.22
CA TYR A 588 19.55 1.11 -19.49
C TYR A 588 19.58 -0.11 -18.59
N GLY A 589 19.92 -1.24 -19.18
CA GLY A 589 19.98 -2.51 -18.49
C GLY A 589 21.35 -3.17 -18.58
N HIS A 590 21.40 -4.46 -18.27
CA HIS A 590 22.62 -5.23 -18.50
C HIS A 590 23.02 -5.18 -19.98
N GLN A 591 24.27 -4.87 -20.28
CA GLN A 591 24.81 -4.71 -21.63
C GLN A 591 24.66 -5.94 -22.55
N ILE A 592 24.28 -7.10 -21.99
CA ILE A 592 24.12 -8.37 -22.72
C ILE A 592 22.93 -8.31 -23.69
N CYS A 593 21.92 -7.46 -23.44
CA CYS A 593 20.70 -7.39 -24.24
C CYS A 593 20.72 -6.29 -25.30
N THR A 594 21.82 -5.61 -25.50
CA THR A 594 21.99 -4.58 -26.51
C THR A 594 23.18 -4.88 -27.41
N ASP A 595 23.00 -4.81 -28.73
CA ASP A 595 24.07 -5.05 -29.72
C ASP A 595 25.16 -3.96 -29.71
N GLU A 596 24.91 -2.84 -29.02
CA GLU A 596 25.83 -1.72 -28.90
C GLU A 596 25.98 -1.30 -27.45
N ALA A 597 27.23 -1.06 -27.05
CA ALA A 597 27.53 -0.53 -25.72
C ALA A 597 26.88 0.86 -25.54
N ASP A 598 26.16 1.04 -24.43
CA ASP A 598 25.53 2.32 -24.03
C ASP A 598 24.25 2.72 -24.81
N GLN A 599 23.56 1.79 -25.46
CA GLN A 599 22.21 2.05 -25.98
C GLN A 599 21.15 1.71 -24.94
N PRO A 600 20.04 2.49 -24.83
CA PRO A 600 18.96 2.17 -23.94
C PRO A 600 18.27 0.87 -24.37
N ILE A 601 17.94 0.03 -23.37
CA ILE A 601 17.13 -1.19 -23.57
C ILE A 601 15.66 -0.88 -23.77
N GLY A 602 15.25 0.36 -23.49
CA GLY A 602 13.90 0.86 -23.69
C GLY A 602 13.84 2.37 -23.56
N HIS A 603 12.87 2.96 -24.24
CA HIS A 603 12.52 4.36 -24.16
C HIS A 603 11.04 4.45 -23.78
N VAL A 604 10.71 5.30 -22.81
CA VAL A 604 9.33 5.56 -22.40
C VAL A 604 9.07 7.05 -22.49
N LYS A 605 8.03 7.43 -23.24
CA LYS A 605 7.58 8.80 -23.36
C LYS A 605 6.11 8.91 -23.00
N PHE A 606 5.78 9.81 -22.09
CA PHE A 606 4.40 10.03 -21.67
C PHE A 606 4.17 11.50 -21.34
N SER A 607 2.91 11.90 -21.31
CA SER A 607 2.52 13.28 -21.01
C SER A 607 1.47 13.30 -19.90
N PHE A 608 1.56 14.31 -19.05
CA PHE A 608 0.55 14.64 -18.05
C PHE A 608 0.45 16.15 -17.85
N ARG A 609 -0.61 16.55 -17.16
CA ARG A 609 -0.83 17.97 -16.89
C ARG A 609 -0.54 18.31 -15.43
N VAL A 610 0.23 19.36 -15.20
CA VAL A 610 0.36 19.99 -13.88
C VAL A 610 -0.61 21.15 -13.80
N VAL A 611 -1.43 21.15 -12.78
CA VAL A 611 -2.45 22.18 -12.53
C VAL A 611 -2.06 23.04 -11.34
N ARG A 612 -2.54 24.29 -11.33
CA ARG A 612 -2.28 25.20 -10.22
C ARG A 612 -2.98 24.72 -8.96
N GLN A 613 -2.27 24.82 -7.86
CA GLN A 613 -2.82 24.58 -6.54
C GLN A 613 -3.71 25.76 -6.13
N ASP A 614 -4.92 25.51 -5.65
CA ASP A 614 -5.77 26.56 -5.07
C ASP A 614 -5.23 26.91 -3.68
N THR A 615 -5.48 28.13 -3.21
CA THR A 615 -5.01 28.58 -1.89
C THR A 615 -6.17 28.60 -0.91
N VAL A 616 -6.00 27.92 0.22
CA VAL A 616 -6.90 28.03 1.38
C VAL A 616 -6.21 28.85 2.45
N TRP A 617 -6.87 29.88 2.93
CA TRP A 617 -6.35 30.76 3.97
C TRP A 617 -7.33 30.88 5.13
N VAL A 618 -6.83 30.79 6.36
CA VAL A 618 -7.59 30.90 7.59
C VAL A 618 -7.08 32.09 8.39
N ASP A 619 -7.96 33.04 8.72
CA ASP A 619 -7.64 34.18 9.60
C ASP A 619 -7.96 33.82 11.08
N PRO A 620 -6.96 33.52 11.91
CA PRO A 620 -7.18 33.16 13.30
C PRO A 620 -7.43 34.41 14.13
N ARG A 621 -8.68 34.78 14.37
CA ARG A 621 -9.02 35.77 15.38
C ARG A 621 -9.18 35.10 16.76
N LYS A 622 -9.00 35.87 17.83
CA LYS A 622 -9.10 35.38 19.20
C LYS A 622 -10.49 34.83 19.47
N VAL A 623 -10.58 33.59 19.89
CA VAL A 623 -11.84 33.01 20.34
C VAL A 623 -11.81 32.91 21.86
N CYS A 624 -12.79 33.45 22.53
CA CYS A 624 -12.97 33.36 23.98
C CYS A 624 -14.15 32.42 24.25
N LEU A 625 -13.97 31.44 25.17
CA LEU A 625 -14.99 30.47 25.56
C LEU A 625 -15.10 30.43 27.09
N GLU A 626 -16.31 30.31 27.60
CA GLU A 626 -16.54 30.04 29.02
C GLU A 626 -16.19 28.62 29.43
N GLN A 627 -15.84 28.45 30.69
CA GLN A 627 -15.18 27.24 31.17
C GLN A 627 -16.06 25.99 31.16
N GLU A 628 -17.33 26.11 31.37
CA GLU A 628 -18.26 24.97 31.53
C GLU A 628 -18.79 24.41 30.20
N ASP A 629 -18.77 25.21 29.16
CA ASP A 629 -19.33 24.85 27.84
C ASP A 629 -18.29 24.44 26.79
N TRP A 630 -17.03 24.34 27.18
CA TRP A 630 -15.91 24.16 26.26
C TRP A 630 -16.06 22.97 25.27
N ALA A 631 -16.35 21.77 25.80
CA ALA A 631 -16.39 20.57 24.96
C ALA A 631 -17.66 20.48 24.13
N ASP A 632 -18.80 20.85 24.68
CA ASP A 632 -20.10 20.64 24.05
C ASP A 632 -20.53 21.81 23.16
N THR A 633 -20.24 23.06 23.54
CA THR A 633 -20.65 24.22 22.77
C THR A 633 -19.84 24.36 21.49
N VAL A 634 -18.54 24.12 21.51
CA VAL A 634 -17.71 24.18 20.30
C VAL A 634 -18.00 22.98 19.40
N ARG A 635 -18.23 21.79 19.95
CA ARG A 635 -18.58 20.59 19.19
C ARG A 635 -19.91 20.74 18.45
N ILE A 636 -20.95 21.26 19.10
CA ILE A 636 -22.28 21.48 18.49
C ILE A 636 -22.26 22.62 17.49
N LYS A 637 -21.67 23.75 17.83
CA LYS A 637 -21.55 24.90 16.93
C LYS A 637 -20.57 24.58 15.79
N GLY A 638 -19.48 23.91 16.03
CA GLY A 638 -18.52 23.45 15.01
C GLY A 638 -19.18 22.61 13.93
N GLN A 639 -20.00 21.63 14.28
CA GLN A 639 -20.69 20.78 13.31
C GLN A 639 -21.66 21.61 12.44
N LYS A 640 -22.43 22.49 13.06
CA LYS A 640 -23.40 23.34 12.35
C LYS A 640 -22.74 24.37 11.45
N TYR A 641 -21.59 24.90 11.85
CA TYR A 641 -20.81 25.84 11.05
C TYR A 641 -19.98 25.15 9.97
N LEU A 642 -19.51 23.90 10.20
CA LEU A 642 -18.90 23.08 9.17
C LEU A 642 -19.86 22.84 8.00
N ASP A 643 -21.11 22.51 8.32
CA ASP A 643 -22.15 22.33 7.29
C ASP A 643 -22.42 23.65 6.52
N SER A 644 -22.37 24.81 7.21
CA SER A 644 -22.47 26.11 6.57
C SER A 644 -21.26 26.46 5.71
N LEU A 645 -20.06 26.05 6.12
CA LEU A 645 -18.82 26.26 5.38
C LEU A 645 -18.80 25.45 4.09
N LEU A 646 -19.25 24.20 4.16
CA LEU A 646 -19.44 23.35 2.99
C LEU A 646 -20.44 23.93 1.99
N THR A 647 -21.42 24.71 2.48
CA THR A 647 -22.46 25.31 1.63
C THR A 647 -22.10 26.69 1.11
N TYR A 648 -21.38 27.53 1.89
CA TYR A 648 -21.18 28.95 1.61
C TYR A 648 -19.71 29.40 1.60
N GLY A 649 -18.75 28.51 1.86
CA GLY A 649 -17.33 28.89 1.88
C GLY A 649 -16.92 29.84 3.01
N ARG A 650 -17.75 29.99 4.05
CA ARG A 650 -17.52 30.86 5.18
C ARG A 650 -17.87 30.21 6.50
N MET A 651 -16.96 30.24 7.47
CA MET A 651 -17.23 29.81 8.84
C MET A 651 -17.10 30.98 9.81
N GLU A 652 -18.10 31.16 10.64
CA GLU A 652 -18.09 32.11 11.73
C GLU A 652 -18.17 31.33 13.06
N VAL A 653 -17.19 31.51 13.92
CA VAL A 653 -17.25 31.04 15.29
C VAL A 653 -17.62 32.19 16.19
N LEU A 654 -18.84 32.16 16.70
CA LEU A 654 -19.36 33.18 17.60
C LEU A 654 -19.08 32.75 19.04
N ASN A 655 -18.54 33.66 19.84
CA ASN A 655 -18.49 33.53 21.27
C ASN A 655 -19.52 34.49 21.92
N PRO A 656 -20.54 33.96 22.60
CA PRO A 656 -21.63 34.80 23.13
C PRO A 656 -21.24 35.65 24.33
N ASP A 657 -20.16 35.37 25.07
CA ASP A 657 -20.03 35.96 26.43
C ASP A 657 -18.68 36.65 26.75
N ALA A 658 -17.90 37.01 25.74
CA ALA A 658 -16.60 37.57 26.05
C ALA A 658 -16.29 38.91 25.35
N PRO A 659 -15.29 39.64 25.83
CA PRO A 659 -14.77 40.81 25.15
C PRO A 659 -14.24 40.57 23.75
N CYS A 660 -14.12 39.30 23.33
CA CYS A 660 -13.81 38.88 21.96
C CYS A 660 -15.10 38.64 21.18
N THR A 661 -15.69 39.68 20.68
CA THR A 661 -17.00 39.63 19.99
C THR A 661 -16.90 39.37 18.48
N GLU A 662 -15.71 39.27 17.93
CA GLU A 662 -15.54 39.06 16.49
C GLU A 662 -15.49 37.61 16.08
N PRO A 663 -16.24 37.22 15.05
CA PRO A 663 -16.20 35.82 14.51
C PRO A 663 -14.86 35.53 13.85
N ILE A 664 -14.44 34.25 13.90
CA ILE A 664 -13.35 33.78 13.05
C ILE A 664 -13.86 33.72 11.62
N GLN A 665 -13.25 34.51 10.74
CA GLN A 665 -13.54 34.47 9.32
C GLN A 665 -12.54 33.54 8.63
N ILE A 666 -13.03 32.55 7.89
CA ILE A 666 -12.27 31.73 7.00
C ILE A 666 -12.51 32.22 5.59
N SER A 667 -11.45 32.67 4.93
CA SER A 667 -11.51 33.05 3.52
C SER A 667 -10.92 31.93 2.68
N LEU A 668 -11.73 31.34 1.82
CA LEU A 668 -11.30 30.44 0.79
C LEU A 668 -11.06 31.25 -0.48
N THR A 669 -9.83 31.28 -0.96
CA THR A 669 -9.51 31.92 -2.23
C THR A 669 -9.12 30.82 -3.20
N THR A 670 -10.03 30.45 -4.11
CA THR A 670 -9.73 29.56 -5.23
C THR A 670 -9.23 30.40 -6.40
N TYR A 671 -8.01 30.13 -6.84
CA TYR A 671 -7.52 30.67 -8.10
C TYR A 671 -7.78 29.64 -9.21
N GLY A 672 -9.01 29.64 -9.73
CA GLY A 672 -9.36 28.84 -10.91
C GLY A 672 -8.70 29.42 -12.15
N LEU A 673 -7.63 28.84 -12.63
CA LEU A 673 -6.79 29.41 -13.68
C LEU A 673 -6.69 28.57 -14.92
N GLU A 674 -7.74 27.89 -15.33
CA GLU A 674 -7.73 27.27 -16.65
C GLU A 674 -8.25 28.16 -17.78
N THR A 675 -8.83 29.33 -17.50
CA THR A 675 -9.49 30.10 -18.56
C THR A 675 -9.05 31.56 -18.72
N GLY A 676 -8.04 32.01 -17.97
CA GLY A 676 -7.59 33.43 -18.11
C GLY A 676 -8.65 34.46 -17.77
N HIS A 677 -9.76 34.10 -17.18
CA HIS A 677 -10.81 34.97 -16.72
C HIS A 677 -10.81 35.09 -15.20
N SER A 678 -10.75 36.29 -14.68
CA SER A 678 -11.05 36.60 -13.31
C SER A 678 -12.54 36.32 -13.07
N SER A 679 -12.91 35.08 -12.84
CA SER A 679 -14.27 34.76 -12.45
C SER A 679 -14.43 35.03 -10.97
N LYS A 680 -15.52 35.73 -10.66
CA LYS A 680 -16.01 35.95 -9.31
C LYS A 680 -16.13 34.61 -8.57
N VAL A 681 -15.91 34.70 -7.26
CA VAL A 681 -15.93 33.61 -6.27
C VAL A 681 -17.32 32.94 -6.11
N ASP A 682 -18.09 32.76 -7.14
CA ASP A 682 -19.46 32.23 -7.05
C ASP A 682 -19.70 30.84 -7.57
N GLU A 683 -18.66 30.13 -8.05
CA GLU A 683 -18.82 28.72 -8.54
C GLU A 683 -17.86 27.78 -7.86
N PHE A 684 -18.25 27.30 -6.68
CA PHE A 684 -17.72 26.05 -6.11
C PHE A 684 -18.34 24.84 -6.83
N ASP A 685 -18.10 24.71 -8.12
CA ASP A 685 -18.42 23.48 -8.79
C ASP A 685 -17.32 22.45 -8.51
N SER A 686 -17.62 21.47 -7.66
CA SER A 686 -16.87 20.27 -7.34
C SER A 686 -15.65 20.39 -6.38
N ALA A 687 -15.39 21.50 -5.75
CA ALA A 687 -14.42 21.57 -4.66
C ALA A 687 -15.06 21.15 -3.33
N TYR A 688 -14.33 20.43 -2.48
CA TYR A 688 -14.74 20.15 -1.11
C TYR A 688 -13.81 20.84 -0.13
N VAL A 689 -14.39 21.26 1.01
CA VAL A 689 -13.62 21.83 2.13
C VAL A 689 -14.05 21.14 3.41
N HIS A 690 -13.11 20.59 4.13
CA HIS A 690 -13.33 19.96 5.42
C HIS A 690 -12.49 20.64 6.48
N GLY A 691 -13.11 21.07 7.59
CA GLY A 691 -12.41 21.51 8.78
C GLY A 691 -12.36 20.39 9.82
N LYS A 692 -11.19 20.08 10.32
CA LYS A 692 -10.99 19.16 11.45
C LYS A 692 -10.49 19.94 12.64
N TRP A 693 -11.26 19.89 13.74
CA TRP A 693 -10.84 20.38 15.03
C TRP A 693 -10.19 19.25 15.82
N TYR A 694 -8.98 19.46 16.28
CA TYR A 694 -8.33 18.55 17.21
C TYR A 694 -8.59 19.07 18.62
N PHE A 695 -9.61 18.52 19.28
CA PHE A 695 -9.91 18.81 20.66
C PHE A 695 -9.18 17.82 21.56
N PRO A 696 -8.21 18.24 22.39
CA PRO A 696 -7.74 17.42 23.48
C PRO A 696 -8.88 17.21 24.50
N GLN A 697 -8.92 16.04 25.14
CA GLN A 697 -9.93 15.77 26.21
C GLN A 697 -9.87 16.79 27.36
N THR A 698 -8.72 17.45 27.52
CA THR A 698 -8.51 18.56 28.45
C THR A 698 -7.80 19.68 27.65
N LEU A 699 -8.22 20.93 27.84
CA LEU A 699 -7.56 22.06 27.20
C LEU A 699 -6.07 22.09 27.59
N PRO A 700 -5.14 22.21 26.63
CA PRO A 700 -3.73 22.40 26.96
C PRO A 700 -3.53 23.64 27.85
N PRO A 701 -2.54 23.66 28.73
CA PRO A 701 -2.26 24.81 29.59
C PRO A 701 -2.01 26.10 28.82
N ASP A 702 -1.52 26.03 27.61
CA ASP A 702 -1.28 27.16 26.70
C ASP A 702 -2.54 27.61 25.94
N GLY A 703 -3.62 26.85 26.03
CA GLY A 703 -4.89 27.16 25.37
C GLY A 703 -4.85 27.10 23.85
N ILE A 704 -3.84 26.46 23.25
CA ILE A 704 -3.69 26.35 21.81
C ILE A 704 -4.40 25.10 21.29
N VAL A 705 -5.35 25.31 20.40
CA VAL A 705 -6.02 24.23 19.66
C VAL A 705 -5.67 24.35 18.19
N THR A 706 -5.26 23.24 17.62
CA THR A 706 -4.93 23.16 16.20
C THR A 706 -6.20 22.88 15.39
N TRP A 707 -6.46 23.73 14.42
CA TRP A 707 -7.50 23.52 13.43
C TRP A 707 -6.86 23.36 12.06
N ILE A 708 -7.09 22.22 11.41
CA ILE A 708 -6.62 21.94 10.06
C ILE A 708 -7.80 22.07 9.12
N VAL A 709 -7.68 22.93 8.12
CA VAL A 709 -8.61 23.04 7.01
C VAL A 709 -8.02 22.28 5.84
N GLU A 710 -8.78 21.31 5.35
CA GLU A 710 -8.46 20.54 4.15
C GLU A 710 -9.45 20.93 3.05
N GLY A 711 -8.94 21.35 1.90
CA GLY A 711 -9.71 21.61 0.70
C GLY A 711 -9.24 20.73 -0.45
N GLY A 712 -10.06 20.53 -1.45
CA GLY A 712 -9.69 19.82 -2.67
C GLY A 712 -10.35 20.45 -3.87
N ASN A 713 -9.61 20.53 -5.00
CA ASN A 713 -10.20 20.94 -6.27
C ASN A 713 -10.72 19.73 -7.05
N GLN A 714 -11.43 19.99 -8.14
CA GLN A 714 -11.98 18.97 -9.05
C GLN A 714 -10.92 18.00 -9.62
N TYR A 715 -9.64 18.36 -9.54
CA TYR A 715 -8.52 17.56 -10.06
C TYR A 715 -7.87 16.67 -8.99
N GLY A 716 -8.39 16.68 -7.75
CA GLY A 716 -7.88 15.90 -6.63
C GLY A 716 -6.68 16.52 -5.92
N CYS A 717 -6.30 17.77 -6.24
CA CYS A 717 -5.27 18.49 -5.50
C CYS A 717 -5.80 18.82 -4.10
N ARG A 718 -5.10 18.34 -3.08
CA ARG A 718 -5.44 18.59 -1.69
C ARG A 718 -4.70 19.82 -1.19
N LEU A 719 -5.41 20.67 -0.52
CA LEU A 719 -4.91 21.88 0.10
C LEU A 719 -5.02 21.74 1.59
N TYR A 720 -3.99 22.15 2.30
CA TYR A 720 -4.00 22.16 3.75
C TYR A 720 -3.61 23.55 4.22
N ASP A 721 -4.38 24.08 5.18
CA ASP A 721 -3.92 25.17 6.02
C ASP A 721 -4.09 24.79 7.48
N THR A 722 -3.10 25.14 8.30
CA THR A 722 -3.10 24.82 9.72
C THR A 722 -3.21 26.12 10.50
N CYS A 723 -4.33 26.29 11.16
CA CYS A 723 -4.60 27.42 12.02
C CYS A 723 -4.40 27.03 13.50
N TYR A 724 -3.63 27.83 14.22
CA TYR A 724 -3.47 27.70 15.66
C TYR A 724 -4.42 28.68 16.34
N VAL A 725 -5.51 28.17 16.89
CA VAL A 725 -6.51 28.98 17.58
C VAL A 725 -6.18 29.00 19.05
N HIS A 726 -5.87 30.20 19.59
CA HIS A 726 -5.71 30.40 21.00
C HIS A 726 -7.09 30.54 21.66
N ILE A 727 -7.49 29.52 22.36
CA ILE A 727 -8.72 29.55 23.16
C ILE A 727 -8.36 30.02 24.54
N LYS A 728 -8.75 31.23 24.85
CA LYS A 728 -8.58 31.81 26.17
C LYS A 728 -9.81 31.47 27.01
N THR A 729 -9.59 30.73 28.06
CA THR A 729 -10.63 30.40 29.07
C THR A 729 -10.45 31.26 30.32
N CYS A 730 -11.54 31.45 31.05
CA CYS A 730 -11.46 32.04 32.39
C CYS A 730 -10.46 31.33 33.26
N LEU A 731 -9.77 32.08 34.11
CA LEU A 731 -8.78 31.51 35.02
C LEU A 731 -9.45 30.54 36.02
N ASP A 732 -8.97 29.31 36.00
CA ASP A 732 -9.34 28.28 37.01
C ASP A 732 -8.08 27.87 37.78
N MET A 733 -8.00 28.37 38.97
CA MET A 733 -6.92 28.09 39.90
C MET A 733 -7.45 27.99 41.31
N GLN A 734 -6.74 27.25 42.13
CA GLN A 734 -7.05 27.09 43.56
C GLN A 734 -5.78 27.26 44.37
N ILE A 735 -5.87 28.02 45.45
CA ILE A 735 -4.80 28.12 46.43
C ILE A 735 -5.24 27.32 47.65
N PRO A 736 -4.67 26.13 47.91
CA PRO A 736 -5.02 25.37 49.09
C PRO A 736 -4.59 26.13 50.34
N ASN A 737 -5.46 26.18 51.33
CA ASN A 737 -5.09 26.74 52.63
C ASN A 737 -4.23 25.70 53.34
N SER A 738 -2.95 25.65 53.03
CA SER A 738 -2.06 24.51 53.32
C SER A 738 -1.12 24.71 54.50
N GLY A 739 -1.33 25.75 55.36
CA GLY A 739 -0.38 26.02 56.45
C GLY A 739 1.03 26.31 55.96
N ALA A 740 1.16 27.11 54.91
CA ALA A 740 2.45 27.53 54.37
C ALA A 740 3.28 28.20 55.49
N HIS A 741 4.55 27.96 55.53
CA HIS A 741 5.44 28.54 56.52
C HIS A 741 6.87 28.71 56.01
N ALA A 742 7.59 29.63 56.58
CA ALA A 742 9.02 29.84 56.32
C ALA A 742 9.73 30.19 57.64
N CYS A 743 11.06 30.15 57.62
CA CYS A 743 11.88 30.68 58.72
C CYS A 743 11.93 32.20 58.59
N GLN A 744 12.06 32.88 59.75
CA GLN A 744 12.28 34.30 59.73
C GLN A 744 13.48 34.67 58.88
N GLY A 745 13.30 35.58 57.94
CA GLY A 745 14.31 36.02 56.97
C GLY A 745 14.23 35.26 55.64
N ASP A 746 13.37 34.20 55.55
CA ASP A 746 13.16 33.47 54.32
C ASP A 746 11.79 33.89 53.68
N THR A 747 11.64 33.56 52.44
CA THR A 747 10.41 33.80 51.65
C THR A 747 9.45 32.64 51.86
N VAL A 748 8.19 32.89 52.16
CA VAL A 748 7.15 31.83 52.17
C VAL A 748 6.84 31.42 50.73
N ILE A 749 6.88 30.14 50.49
CA ILE A 749 6.48 29.55 49.21
C ILE A 749 5.05 29.03 49.35
N LEU A 750 4.16 29.56 48.49
CA LEU A 750 2.75 29.24 48.47
C LEU A 750 2.41 28.45 47.21
N PRO A 751 2.27 27.11 47.27
CA PRO A 751 1.90 26.33 46.09
C PRO A 751 0.42 26.58 45.73
N PHE A 752 0.12 26.52 44.44
CA PHE A 752 -1.25 26.57 43.96
C PHE A 752 -1.52 25.57 42.85
N ILE A 753 -2.77 25.16 42.69
CA ILE A 753 -3.25 24.30 41.65
C ILE A 753 -3.71 25.20 40.50
N TYR A 754 -3.04 25.06 39.36
CA TYR A 754 -3.41 25.75 38.14
C TYR A 754 -4.02 24.74 37.17
N LYS A 755 -5.20 25.03 36.63
CA LYS A 755 -5.87 24.17 35.67
C LYS A 755 -5.88 24.76 34.27
N LYS A 756 -6.26 26.04 34.14
CA LYS A 756 -6.36 26.75 32.84
C LYS A 756 -6.51 28.27 33.03
N GLY A 757 -6.43 29.02 31.95
CA GLY A 757 -6.58 30.45 31.91
C GLY A 757 -5.23 31.19 31.93
N ASP A 758 -5.29 32.53 32.10
CA ASP A 758 -4.10 33.39 32.10
C ASP A 758 -3.99 34.16 33.38
N ILE A 759 -2.88 34.13 34.07
CA ILE A 759 -2.60 34.95 35.27
C ILE A 759 -1.96 36.24 34.78
N ALA A 760 -2.77 37.24 34.55
CA ALA A 760 -2.31 38.52 34.04
C ALA A 760 -1.54 39.32 35.10
N GLU A 761 -2.05 39.34 36.32
CA GLU A 761 -1.44 40.09 37.44
C GLU A 761 -1.85 39.42 38.77
N ALA A 762 -0.91 39.21 39.68
CA ALA A 762 -1.17 38.71 41.02
C ALA A 762 -0.57 39.62 42.07
N HIS A 763 -1.30 39.82 43.20
CA HIS A 763 -0.87 40.62 44.32
C HIS A 763 -1.01 39.90 45.67
N PHE A 764 -0.04 40.07 46.50
CA PHE A 764 -0.08 39.73 47.91
C PHE A 764 -0.53 40.96 48.69
N ILE A 765 -1.61 40.83 49.47
CA ILE A 765 -2.19 41.93 50.26
C ILE A 765 -2.10 41.54 51.74
N TYR A 766 -1.30 42.34 52.46
CA TYR A 766 -1.12 42.21 53.89
C TYR A 766 -1.10 43.61 54.56
N ASN A 767 -1.86 43.86 55.63
CA ASN A 767 -1.96 45.12 56.38
C ASN A 767 -2.17 46.35 55.47
N LYS A 768 -3.00 46.25 54.41
CA LYS A 768 -3.26 47.24 53.36
C LYS A 768 -2.10 47.46 52.39
N ASP A 769 -0.97 46.88 52.59
CA ASP A 769 0.12 46.87 51.61
C ASP A 769 -0.22 45.90 50.49
N LYS A 770 -0.15 46.34 49.23
CA LYS A 770 -0.37 45.56 48.03
C LYS A 770 0.97 45.41 47.30
N VAL A 771 1.48 44.22 47.24
CA VAL A 771 2.75 43.91 46.61
C VAL A 771 2.50 42.97 45.41
N LYS A 772 3.00 43.33 44.26
CA LYS A 772 2.94 42.47 43.06
C LYS A 772 3.81 41.23 43.26
N ILE A 773 3.22 40.08 42.93
CA ILE A 773 3.92 38.79 42.96
C ILE A 773 3.77 38.11 41.60
N GLU A 774 4.74 37.32 41.20
CA GLU A 774 4.73 36.60 39.95
C GLU A 774 4.56 35.09 40.16
N PRO A 775 3.70 34.46 39.34
CA PRO A 775 3.59 33.00 39.39
C PRO A 775 4.90 32.37 38.87
N LYS A 776 5.39 31.37 39.60
CA LYS A 776 6.58 30.60 39.24
C LYS A 776 6.23 29.14 39.03
N LYS A 777 6.93 28.46 38.14
CA LYS A 777 6.72 27.06 37.81
C LYS A 777 8.02 26.27 37.91
N VAL A 778 7.96 25.11 38.56
CA VAL A 778 9.03 24.14 38.58
C VAL A 778 8.46 22.79 38.22
N SER A 779 8.91 22.24 37.09
CA SER A 779 8.30 21.05 36.49
C SER A 779 6.81 21.24 36.18
N PHE A 780 5.92 20.60 36.91
CA PHE A 780 4.47 20.72 36.74
C PHE A 780 3.79 21.53 37.84
N ASP A 781 4.54 21.97 38.87
CA ASP A 781 4.00 22.62 40.08
C ASP A 781 4.18 24.12 40.01
N TRP A 782 3.09 24.84 40.30
CA TRP A 782 3.06 26.30 40.35
C TRP A 782 3.10 26.82 41.79
N TYR A 783 3.76 27.95 42.01
CA TYR A 783 3.84 28.60 43.31
C TYR A 783 4.02 30.11 43.22
N PHE A 784 3.67 30.80 44.28
CA PHE A 784 4.05 32.16 44.55
C PHE A 784 5.14 32.27 45.60
N GLU A 785 6.05 33.20 45.47
CA GLU A 785 6.96 33.60 46.51
C GLU A 785 6.40 34.85 47.16
N LEU A 786 6.03 34.74 48.49
CA LEU A 786 5.43 35.84 49.21
C LEU A 786 6.55 36.72 49.82
N PRO A 787 6.44 38.06 49.76
CA PRO A 787 7.46 38.97 50.26
C PRO A 787 7.40 39.04 51.82
N THR A 788 7.83 37.99 52.49
CA THR A 788 7.69 37.77 53.93
C THR A 788 8.99 37.88 54.70
N GLU A 789 10.12 38.21 54.11
CA GLU A 789 11.46 38.21 54.69
C GLU A 789 11.61 39.16 55.89
N LYS A 790 10.77 40.23 55.92
CA LYS A 790 10.80 41.22 57.00
C LYS A 790 9.82 40.93 58.16
N LEU A 791 8.99 39.88 58.01
CA LEU A 791 8.01 39.53 59.01
C LEU A 791 8.68 38.87 60.24
N LYS A 792 8.12 39.11 61.40
CA LYS A 792 8.50 38.49 62.66
C LYS A 792 7.92 37.07 62.76
N PRO A 793 8.48 36.20 63.64
CA PRO A 793 7.83 34.94 63.97
C PRO A 793 6.42 35.12 64.49
N ASP A 794 5.41 34.68 63.71
CA ASP A 794 3.98 34.69 64.12
C ASP A 794 3.11 33.94 63.08
N TYR A 795 1.81 33.87 63.35
CA TYR A 795 0.81 33.46 62.38
C TYR A 795 0.23 34.67 61.65
N TYR A 796 0.02 34.56 60.39
CA TYR A 796 -0.39 35.66 59.53
C TYR A 796 -1.62 35.28 58.68
N GLN A 797 -2.50 36.23 58.46
CA GLN A 797 -3.58 36.15 57.51
C GLN A 797 -3.33 37.22 56.44
N ALA A 798 -3.47 36.82 55.21
CA ALA A 798 -3.31 37.70 54.03
C ALA A 798 -4.25 37.29 52.91
N THR A 799 -4.27 38.05 51.84
CA THR A 799 -5.09 37.74 50.66
C THR A 799 -4.19 37.75 49.40
N ILE A 800 -4.33 36.75 48.60
CA ILE A 800 -3.78 36.78 47.21
C ILE A 800 -4.93 37.23 46.29
N THR A 801 -4.72 38.27 45.52
CA THR A 801 -5.63 38.64 44.44
C THR A 801 -5.01 38.39 43.12
N VAL A 802 -5.78 37.79 42.18
CA VAL A 802 -5.32 37.42 40.83
C VAL A 802 -6.31 38.00 39.83
N LEU A 803 -5.80 38.80 38.89
CA LEU A 803 -6.59 39.42 37.85
C LEU A 803 -6.74 38.44 36.64
N ASP A 804 -7.96 38.07 36.37
CA ASP A 804 -8.38 37.34 35.18
C ASP A 804 -8.89 38.39 34.16
N THR A 805 -8.04 38.74 33.21
CA THR A 805 -8.41 39.73 32.17
C THR A 805 -9.34 39.14 31.12
N ILE A 806 -9.41 37.81 31.00
CA ILE A 806 -10.30 37.17 30.04
C ILE A 806 -11.76 37.31 30.46
N CYS A 807 -12.05 37.04 31.72
CA CYS A 807 -13.41 37.14 32.27
C CYS A 807 -13.64 38.42 33.09
N ASN A 808 -12.72 39.39 32.98
CA ASN A 808 -12.79 40.69 33.61
C ASN A 808 -13.17 40.64 35.11
N ARG A 809 -12.54 39.73 35.85
CA ARG A 809 -12.77 39.50 37.26
C ARG A 809 -11.47 39.41 38.05
N THR A 810 -11.56 39.74 39.33
CA THR A 810 -10.47 39.53 40.28
C THR A 810 -10.82 38.35 41.18
N LEU A 811 -10.00 37.33 41.21
CA LEU A 811 -10.12 36.22 42.14
C LEU A 811 -9.42 36.59 43.42
N GLU A 812 -10.06 36.33 44.59
CA GLU A 812 -9.51 36.60 45.90
C GLU A 812 -9.35 35.31 46.66
N PHE A 813 -8.16 35.05 47.17
CA PHE A 813 -7.80 33.84 47.93
C PHE A 813 -7.30 34.25 49.32
N PRO A 814 -8.11 34.10 50.36
CA PRO A 814 -7.60 34.27 51.71
C PRO A 814 -6.64 33.15 52.06
N ILE A 815 -5.52 33.51 52.63
CA ILE A 815 -4.43 32.57 52.97
C ILE A 815 -4.01 32.78 54.41
N GLU A 816 -3.59 31.65 55.03
CA GLU A 816 -2.96 31.66 56.34
C GLU A 816 -1.54 31.10 56.19
N PHE A 817 -0.58 31.71 56.81
CA PHE A 817 0.80 31.27 56.83
C PHE A 817 1.50 31.57 58.16
N ALA A 818 2.62 30.92 58.41
CA ALA A 818 3.39 31.15 59.62
C ALA A 818 4.85 31.52 59.30
N ILE A 819 5.40 32.40 60.08
CA ILE A 819 6.84 32.63 60.10
C ILE A 819 7.41 32.00 61.37
N TYR A 820 8.24 31.01 61.21
CA TYR A 820 8.83 30.29 62.32
C TYR A 820 10.11 31.01 62.82
N TYR A 821 10.52 30.76 64.03
CA TYR A 821 11.76 31.23 64.56
C TYR A 821 12.94 30.69 63.72
N PRO A 822 13.99 31.48 63.48
CA PRO A 822 15.14 31.01 62.71
C PRO A 822 15.86 29.87 63.48
N SER A 823 16.55 29.01 62.78
CA SER A 823 17.33 27.92 63.44
C SER A 823 18.42 28.46 64.41
N SER A 824 18.79 29.74 64.21
CA SER A 824 19.73 30.44 65.10
C SER A 824 19.17 30.80 66.47
N ILE A 825 17.87 30.59 66.74
CA ILE A 825 17.26 30.81 68.07
C ILE A 825 17.83 29.90 69.16
N PHE A 826 18.43 28.80 68.75
CA PHE A 826 19.17 27.94 69.69
C PHE A 826 20.55 27.61 69.14
N LYS A 827 21.47 27.23 70.08
CA LYS A 827 22.84 26.86 69.71
C LYS A 827 23.21 25.54 70.37
N CYS A 828 23.96 24.74 69.65
CA CYS A 828 24.62 23.56 70.21
C CYS A 828 25.93 23.97 70.89
N LYS A 829 26.05 23.56 72.18
CA LYS A 829 27.26 23.76 73.01
C LYS A 829 27.78 22.43 73.51
N PHE A 830 29.06 22.29 73.60
CA PHE A 830 29.74 21.13 74.19
C PHE A 830 29.40 19.79 73.55
N ASN A 831 28.90 19.76 72.30
CA ASN A 831 28.48 18.57 71.55
C ASN A 831 27.30 17.76 72.15
N ASN A 832 26.76 18.15 73.29
CA ASN A 832 25.69 17.43 73.99
C ASN A 832 24.62 18.35 74.60
N VAL A 833 24.69 19.67 74.40
CA VAL A 833 23.71 20.62 74.97
C VAL A 833 23.15 21.51 73.82
N LEU A 834 21.83 21.58 73.71
CA LEU A 834 21.13 22.58 72.90
C LEU A 834 20.49 23.60 73.83
N ALA A 835 20.70 24.88 73.62
CA ALA A 835 20.16 25.95 74.46
C ALA A 835 19.49 27.04 73.63
N VAL A 836 18.27 27.46 74.02
CA VAL A 836 17.56 28.58 73.41
C VAL A 836 18.15 29.89 73.96
N TYR A 837 18.39 30.83 73.03
CA TYR A 837 18.91 32.18 73.34
C TYR A 837 17.77 33.18 73.41
N ASN A 838 17.27 33.50 74.59
CA ASN A 838 16.09 34.38 74.78
C ASN A 838 16.35 35.86 74.48
N LYS A 839 17.52 36.29 74.09
CA LYS A 839 17.86 37.69 73.80
C LYS A 839 18.22 37.95 72.37
N GLU A 840 18.48 36.97 71.56
CA GLU A 840 18.90 37.08 70.16
C GLU A 840 17.92 36.23 69.30
N ASN A 841 17.48 36.75 68.21
CA ASN A 841 16.57 36.08 67.20
C ASN A 841 15.19 35.65 67.79
N ASN A 842 14.80 36.14 68.93
CA ASN A 842 13.51 35.85 69.59
C ASN A 842 12.32 36.66 69.08
N GLY A 843 12.54 37.52 68.04
CA GLY A 843 11.49 38.41 67.45
C GLY A 843 11.03 39.54 68.41
N GLY A 844 11.65 39.64 69.60
CA GLY A 844 11.24 40.57 70.68
C GLY A 844 10.29 39.97 71.68
N TYR A 845 10.09 38.63 71.66
CA TYR A 845 9.21 37.89 72.55
C TYR A 845 9.92 37.18 73.69
N GLU A 846 9.17 36.96 74.80
CA GLU A 846 9.63 36.11 75.92
C GLU A 846 8.96 34.74 75.83
N PHE A 847 9.71 33.66 76.22
CA PHE A 847 9.21 32.30 76.12
C PHE A 847 8.93 31.73 77.54
N THR A 848 7.74 31.11 77.67
CA THR A 848 7.30 30.48 78.91
C THR A 848 7.25 28.98 78.84
N GLY A 849 7.36 28.38 77.62
CA GLY A 849 7.36 26.93 77.37
C GLY A 849 8.23 26.51 76.25
N TYR A 850 8.75 25.31 76.30
CA TYR A 850 9.66 24.68 75.36
C TYR A 850 9.25 23.24 75.07
N GLN A 851 9.47 22.71 73.90
CA GLN A 851 9.42 21.30 73.58
C GLN A 851 10.42 21.05 72.44
N TRP A 852 11.47 20.32 72.76
CA TRP A 852 12.50 19.96 71.76
C TRP A 852 12.00 18.84 70.86
N LEU A 853 12.40 18.87 69.61
CA LEU A 853 12.10 17.86 68.62
C LEU A 853 13.39 17.32 67.99
N LEU A 854 13.40 16.03 67.70
CA LEU A 854 14.40 15.35 66.90
C LEU A 854 13.77 14.84 65.63
N ASP A 855 14.31 15.24 64.49
CA ASP A 855 13.78 14.90 63.14
C ASP A 855 12.28 15.15 63.03
N GLY A 856 11.79 16.22 63.68
CA GLY A 856 10.39 16.65 63.68
C GLY A 856 9.52 15.93 64.71
N ALA A 857 9.99 14.94 65.45
CA ALA A 857 9.25 14.24 66.51
C ALA A 857 9.57 14.81 67.90
N PRO A 858 8.59 15.07 68.74
CA PRO A 858 8.82 15.56 70.10
C PRO A 858 9.68 14.59 70.93
N ILE A 859 10.69 15.14 71.59
CA ILE A 859 11.53 14.37 72.50
C ILE A 859 10.79 14.32 73.86
N PRO A 860 10.44 13.13 74.40
CA PRO A 860 9.70 13.02 75.69
C PRO A 860 10.49 13.66 76.82
N GLY A 861 9.78 14.52 77.60
CA GLY A 861 10.34 15.19 78.73
C GLY A 861 11.34 16.36 78.49
N ALA A 862 11.65 16.66 77.18
CA ALA A 862 12.56 17.74 76.83
C ALA A 862 11.81 19.10 76.74
N THR A 863 11.35 19.62 77.85
CA THR A 863 10.47 20.78 78.03
C THR A 863 11.14 21.99 78.61
N GLN A 864 12.43 21.99 78.76
CA GLN A 864 13.21 23.11 79.29
C GLN A 864 13.86 23.93 78.20
N SER A 865 14.26 25.16 78.53
CA SER A 865 15.02 26.02 77.60
C SER A 865 16.36 25.44 77.17
N VAL A 866 16.81 24.42 77.88
CA VAL A 866 18.05 23.68 77.59
C VAL A 866 17.73 22.19 77.45
N TYR A 867 18.20 21.57 76.39
CA TYR A 867 18.13 20.12 76.26
C TYR A 867 19.56 19.55 76.31
N HIS A 868 19.74 18.56 77.09
CA HIS A 868 21.06 17.93 77.36
C HIS A 868 20.95 16.40 77.20
N LEU A 869 21.95 15.84 76.54
CA LEU A 869 22.18 14.39 76.43
C LEU A 869 23.40 14.00 77.29
N ASP A 870 23.31 12.84 77.97
CA ASP A 870 24.47 12.25 78.66
C ASP A 870 25.61 11.81 77.67
N THR A 871 25.25 11.66 76.38
CA THR A 871 26.12 11.34 75.28
C THR A 871 26.24 12.53 74.35
N THR A 872 27.09 12.48 73.33
CA THR A 872 27.15 13.48 72.30
C THR A 872 25.96 13.32 71.32
N PHE A 873 25.53 14.43 70.72
CA PHE A 873 24.56 14.41 69.61
C PHE A 873 25.10 13.65 68.42
N VAL A 874 24.20 12.98 67.71
CA VAL A 874 24.55 12.26 66.48
C VAL A 874 24.64 13.26 65.32
N ILE A 875 25.73 13.26 64.57
CA ILE A 875 25.96 14.12 63.40
C ILE A 875 24.93 13.74 62.33
N GLY A 876 24.34 14.75 61.69
CA GLY A 876 23.32 14.57 60.64
C GLY A 876 21.89 14.53 61.10
N GLN A 877 21.60 14.49 62.42
CA GLN A 877 20.26 14.64 63.00
C GLN A 877 19.85 16.11 63.04
N TYR A 878 18.54 16.34 62.85
CA TYR A 878 17.94 17.67 62.85
C TYR A 878 17.16 17.92 64.15
N TYR A 879 17.51 18.98 64.82
CA TYR A 879 16.83 19.43 66.04
C TYR A 879 16.06 20.71 65.76
N SER A 880 14.90 20.86 66.38
CA SER A 880 14.11 22.08 66.45
C SER A 880 13.41 22.19 67.81
N VAL A 881 12.86 23.33 68.13
CA VAL A 881 12.17 23.57 69.37
C VAL A 881 10.85 24.30 69.15
N ILE A 882 9.77 23.75 69.74
CA ILE A 882 8.50 24.47 69.82
C ILE A 882 8.61 25.41 71.04
N LEU A 883 8.27 26.67 70.78
CA LEU A 883 8.38 27.75 71.75
C LEU A 883 6.98 28.26 72.10
N THR A 884 6.66 28.32 73.39
CA THR A 884 5.43 29.00 73.79
C THR A 884 5.79 30.39 74.33
N ARG A 885 5.19 31.39 73.70
CA ARG A 885 5.41 32.79 74.07
C ARG A 885 4.63 33.20 75.34
N SER A 886 4.99 34.26 75.96
CA SER A 886 4.31 34.83 77.09
C SER A 886 2.84 35.30 76.82
N ASP A 887 2.52 35.61 75.54
CA ASP A 887 1.18 35.92 75.08
C ASP A 887 0.37 34.70 74.65
N GLY A 888 0.90 33.47 74.84
CA GLY A 888 0.25 32.22 74.58
C GLY A 888 0.41 31.65 73.19
N VAL A 889 1.08 32.33 72.28
CA VAL A 889 1.33 31.85 70.91
C VAL A 889 2.38 30.73 70.96
N ILE A 890 2.11 29.64 70.26
CA ILE A 890 2.96 28.47 70.18
C ILE A 890 3.47 28.34 68.77
N LEU A 891 4.79 28.45 68.57
CA LEU A 891 5.45 28.43 67.26
C LEU A 891 6.72 27.58 67.29
N PRO A 892 7.02 26.77 66.26
CA PRO A 892 8.28 26.05 66.18
C PRO A 892 9.43 26.98 65.68
N SER A 893 10.63 26.51 65.98
CA SER A 893 11.83 27.00 65.28
C SER A 893 12.05 26.21 64.01
N CYS A 894 12.81 26.75 63.07
CA CYS A 894 13.36 25.97 61.98
C CYS A 894 14.38 24.95 62.52
N ALA A 895 14.49 23.82 61.88
CA ALA A 895 15.40 22.76 62.29
C ALA A 895 16.85 23.11 61.96
N GLN A 896 17.75 22.77 62.85
CA GLN A 896 19.18 22.87 62.66
C GLN A 896 19.80 21.48 62.65
N MET A 897 20.59 21.20 61.58
CA MET A 897 21.38 19.97 61.55
C MET A 897 22.58 20.05 62.49
N ILE A 898 22.81 19.02 63.27
CA ILE A 898 24.04 18.91 64.04
C ILE A 898 25.20 18.57 63.13
N GLU A 899 26.04 19.58 62.86
CA GLU A 899 27.32 19.43 62.17
C GLU A 899 28.42 19.16 63.21
N LYS A 900 29.59 18.61 62.76
CA LYS A 900 30.70 18.33 63.65
C LYS A 900 31.15 19.62 64.34
N VAL A 901 31.02 19.67 65.66
CA VAL A 901 31.44 20.83 66.43
C VAL A 901 32.96 20.78 66.63
N ASN A 902 33.68 21.45 65.73
CA ASN A 902 35.06 21.84 66.02
C ASN A 902 35.07 23.28 66.49
N ASN A 903 35.75 23.54 67.58
CA ASN A 903 35.88 24.85 68.23
C ASN A 903 36.65 25.91 67.43
N TYR A 904 36.67 25.88 66.13
CA TYR A 904 37.23 26.93 65.29
C TYR A 904 36.34 27.17 64.04
N VAL A 905 35.85 28.37 63.97
CA VAL A 905 35.14 28.87 62.80
C VAL A 905 36.17 29.12 61.71
N SER A 906 36.07 28.36 60.64
CA SER A 906 36.61 28.81 59.34
C SER A 906 35.41 28.86 58.38
N GLU A 907 35.11 30.07 57.93
CA GLU A 907 34.21 30.30 56.80
C GLU A 907 34.82 29.61 55.55
N SER A 908 34.18 28.58 55.06
CA SER A 908 34.54 28.05 53.75
C SER A 908 33.25 27.85 52.93
N ASN A 909 33.25 28.43 51.77
CA ASN A 909 32.37 28.34 50.60
C ASN A 909 31.42 27.13 50.66
N LYS A 910 30.17 27.37 50.97
CA LYS A 910 29.08 26.39 50.79
C LYS A 910 28.37 26.68 49.47
N ALA A 911 28.23 25.65 48.62
CA ALA A 911 27.40 25.74 47.43
C ALA A 911 25.94 26.09 47.84
N PRO A 912 25.27 26.99 47.13
CA PRO A 912 23.92 27.38 47.47
C PRO A 912 22.96 26.19 47.33
N ALA A 913 22.09 26.00 48.28
CA ALA A 913 21.01 25.03 48.20
C ALA A 913 19.98 25.46 47.16
N THR A 914 19.57 24.59 46.30
CA THR A 914 18.51 24.83 45.30
C THR A 914 17.13 24.32 45.81
N LYS A 915 16.08 25.05 45.50
CA LYS A 915 14.71 24.69 45.90
C LYS A 915 13.96 24.06 44.75
N HIS A 916 13.35 22.91 44.97
CA HIS A 916 12.55 22.17 43.98
C HIS A 916 11.20 21.76 44.55
N LEU A 917 10.15 21.78 43.75
CA LEU A 917 8.86 21.19 44.09
C LEU A 917 8.76 19.79 43.49
N ILE A 918 8.64 18.77 44.31
CA ILE A 918 8.48 17.39 43.87
C ILE A 918 7.21 16.80 44.54
N ASN A 919 6.26 16.35 43.71
CA ASN A 919 4.97 15.78 44.18
C ASN A 919 4.25 16.66 45.20
N GLN A 920 4.08 17.94 44.86
CA GLN A 920 3.45 18.96 45.69
C GLN A 920 4.17 19.23 47.06
N ARG A 921 5.42 18.84 47.18
CA ARG A 921 6.26 19.12 48.35
C ARG A 921 7.50 19.87 47.96
N LEU A 922 7.78 20.96 48.62
CA LEU A 922 9.03 21.69 48.39
C LEU A 922 10.19 20.85 48.92
N VAL A 923 11.14 20.58 48.06
CA VAL A 923 12.39 19.86 48.34
C VAL A 923 13.55 20.80 48.21
N ILE A 924 14.40 20.85 49.25
CA ILE A 924 15.63 21.61 49.21
C ILE A 924 16.75 20.66 48.84
N ARG A 925 17.38 20.87 47.67
CA ARG A 925 18.51 20.08 47.22
C ARG A 925 19.83 20.77 47.62
N LYS A 926 20.62 20.06 48.37
CA LYS A 926 21.98 20.50 48.75
C LYS A 926 22.93 19.32 48.69
N ASP A 927 24.07 19.49 48.06
CA ASP A 927 25.10 18.45 47.95
C ASP A 927 24.52 17.11 47.40
N GLU A 928 23.72 17.18 46.32
CA GLU A 928 23.02 16.05 45.67
C GLU A 928 22.05 15.26 46.56
N LYS A 929 21.65 15.81 47.69
CA LYS A 929 20.66 15.20 48.59
C LYS A 929 19.44 16.08 48.73
N ASP A 930 18.28 15.45 48.74
CA ASP A 930 17.00 16.12 48.87
C ASP A 930 16.55 16.17 50.35
N TYR A 931 16.08 17.33 50.76
CA TYR A 931 15.57 17.59 52.12
C TYR A 931 14.17 18.20 52.05
N ASN A 932 13.33 17.87 53.00
CA ASN A 932 12.03 18.54 53.09
C ASN A 932 12.23 19.97 53.72
N ILE A 933 11.14 20.73 53.78
CA ILE A 933 11.14 22.11 54.31
C ILE A 933 11.57 22.21 55.80
N TYR A 934 11.52 21.07 56.53
CA TYR A 934 12.00 20.95 57.87
C TYR A 934 13.50 20.59 57.97
N GLY A 935 14.19 20.49 56.83
CA GLY A 935 15.60 20.15 56.78
C GLY A 935 15.87 18.64 56.92
N GLN A 936 14.82 17.82 56.87
CA GLN A 936 14.94 16.36 56.98
C GLN A 936 15.29 15.78 55.60
N ARG A 937 16.24 14.89 55.52
CA ARG A 937 16.61 14.21 54.26
C ARG A 937 15.48 13.30 53.78
N MET A 938 15.09 13.46 52.56
CA MET A 938 14.15 12.57 51.87
C MET A 938 14.87 11.32 51.36
N LYS A 939 14.25 10.14 51.54
CA LYS A 939 14.80 8.86 51.04
C LYS A 939 14.53 8.67 49.54
#